data_c5d01b9fc8e9bab103056309ee3a3ea7
#
_entry.id   c5d01b9fc8e9bab103056309ee3a3ea7
#
_cell.length_a   1.000
_cell.length_b   1.000
_cell.length_c   1.000
_cell.angle_alpha   90.00
_cell.angle_beta   90.00
_cell.angle_gamma   90.00
#
_symmetry.space_group_name_H-M   'P 1'
#
loop_
_entity.id
_entity.type
_entity.pdbx_description
1 polymer ?
#
loop_
_entity_poly.entity_id
_entity_poly.type
_entity_poly.pdbx_seq_one_letter_code
_entity_poly.pdbx_strand_id
1 'polypeptide(L)'
;MTNSGDELGLQQPITRRDFIGGVATGVALLAASAAGAAASAVGGVNPTGSNVAPLSAPAGPGSPGEPYPPLRSGLRGQYPGSFEVAHLVRDGGFDGAIAADDTGEHYDLVVVGAGISGLAAAHLYRKALGDDRRILILDNHDDFGGHAKRCEFRHEGRIHLSFGGAMSIETPFPYSYTAKALLAELGVDPKSFARYERPERVQGLGHAVFFDREHFLGDKLVAGSGVRPWQAFFADAPLSAAVRSDLIRLHTAKTDYLPELDAAQKAAALKHMSYQDFLLRHAGLSPASLAFFHGMGWSIRNHKRLDTCPAYIAWRSDLPGFDGMQIEAEPKAEAEYFHFPDGNASVARLLVSRLVPGVFPGHQEQESIVLAPATYAALDLDANPTRIRLNSTVVCVEHIAAPDAATERAVRIVYSNDNRRRQVTAANVILACFNNIVPFIVPSLPPEQKQALRYASKVPIQYTSVLLRNWEPLGKLGVRTIHAPNGYHTDLMLDVPLAIGGYETLLDPRQPALIQMIRNFNKPGLPRREQNRAGRAEMLATSFETMEREIRTQLNRMLGPAGFDARRDILGLTVNRWPHGYAYTYDTLGDPDLPDAERPHVIGRRAFGRIAIANADSGGAAYCNVAIDQAERAVQECLLSRGLT
;
A
#
# COMPACT_ATOMS: atom_id res chain seq x y z
N MET A 1 -7.31 43.01 5.56
CA MET A 1 -7.49 41.75 4.79
C MET A 1 -7.20 40.65 5.78
N THR A 2 -8.25 40.11 6.39
CA THR A 2 -8.19 39.08 7.43
C THR A 2 -7.91 37.73 6.80
N ASN A 3 -7.01 37.02 7.41
CA ASN A 3 -6.45 35.74 6.94
C ASN A 3 -7.51 34.64 7.07
N SER A 4 -8.00 34.10 5.97
CA SER A 4 -9.06 33.06 5.92
C SER A 4 -8.64 31.67 6.43
N GLY A 5 -7.47 31.55 7.03
CA GLY A 5 -6.96 30.29 7.61
C GLY A 5 -7.42 30.01 9.05
N ASP A 6 -7.86 31.06 9.76
CA ASP A 6 -8.27 30.93 11.18
C ASP A 6 -9.70 30.41 11.36
N GLU A 7 -10.56 30.56 10.34
CA GLU A 7 -11.96 30.10 10.41
C GLU A 7 -12.14 28.58 10.30
N LEU A 8 -11.11 27.84 9.86
CA LEU A 8 -11.17 26.38 9.70
C LEU A 8 -10.48 25.59 10.83
N GLY A 9 -9.98 26.27 11.88
CA GLY A 9 -9.39 25.60 13.03
C GLY A 9 -8.15 24.73 12.74
N LEU A 10 -7.50 24.90 11.59
CA LEU A 10 -6.43 24.04 11.10
C LEU A 10 -5.09 24.22 11.83
N GLN A 11 -4.95 25.23 12.67
CA GLN A 11 -3.72 25.54 13.40
C GLN A 11 -3.75 25.08 14.89
N GLN A 12 -4.88 24.63 15.39
CA GLN A 12 -4.95 24.14 16.77
C GLN A 12 -4.71 22.62 16.82
N PRO A 13 -3.91 22.11 17.73
CA PRO A 13 -3.82 20.67 17.97
C PRO A 13 -5.20 20.18 18.43
N ILE A 14 -5.71 19.13 17.80
CA ILE A 14 -6.97 18.48 18.21
C ILE A 14 -6.82 18.09 19.67
N THR A 15 -7.63 18.68 20.54
CA THR A 15 -7.56 18.42 21.96
C THR A 15 -8.24 17.08 22.30
N ARG A 16 -7.86 16.51 23.44
CA ARG A 16 -8.46 15.27 23.98
C ARG A 16 -9.99 15.35 24.07
N ARG A 17 -10.53 16.55 24.22
CA ARG A 17 -11.97 16.83 24.33
C ARG A 17 -12.69 16.75 22.98
N ASP A 18 -12.05 17.19 21.90
CA ASP A 18 -12.60 17.13 20.55
C ASP A 18 -12.65 15.70 20.01
N PHE A 19 -11.66 14.89 20.40
CA PHE A 19 -11.63 13.47 20.07
C PHE A 19 -12.70 12.67 20.83
N ILE A 20 -12.87 12.94 22.13
CA ILE A 20 -13.91 12.29 22.97
C ILE A 20 -15.31 12.73 22.52
N GLY A 21 -15.51 13.98 22.11
CA GLY A 21 -16.75 14.47 21.56
C GLY A 21 -17.14 13.76 20.26
N GLY A 22 -16.17 13.53 19.37
CA GLY A 22 -16.39 12.79 18.11
C GLY A 22 -16.72 11.32 18.33
N VAL A 23 -16.04 10.66 19.27
CA VAL A 23 -16.31 9.25 19.62
C VAL A 23 -17.62 9.10 20.39
N ALA A 24 -17.93 10.03 21.31
CA ALA A 24 -19.19 10.02 22.05
C ALA A 24 -20.41 10.25 21.13
N THR A 25 -20.27 11.07 20.09
CA THR A 25 -21.33 11.28 19.08
C THR A 25 -21.54 10.02 18.23
N GLY A 26 -20.48 9.31 17.87
CA GLY A 26 -20.57 8.02 17.17
C GLY A 26 -21.22 6.92 18.01
N VAL A 27 -20.91 6.84 19.29
CA VAL A 27 -21.50 5.86 20.23
C VAL A 27 -22.93 6.21 20.59
N ALA A 28 -23.25 7.51 20.72
CA ALA A 28 -24.63 7.97 20.99
C ALA A 28 -25.58 7.72 19.77
N LEU A 29 -25.07 7.81 18.54
CA LEU A 29 -25.82 7.46 17.34
C LEU A 29 -26.08 5.94 17.23
N LEU A 30 -25.15 5.10 17.68
CA LEU A 30 -25.35 3.65 17.76
C LEU A 30 -26.31 3.24 18.90
N ALA A 31 -26.30 3.95 20.03
CA ALA A 31 -27.22 3.71 21.13
C ALA A 31 -28.63 4.23 20.83
N ALA A 32 -28.78 5.34 20.10
CA ALA A 32 -30.08 5.87 19.67
C ALA A 32 -30.78 4.98 18.62
N SER A 33 -30.03 4.27 17.78
CA SER A 33 -30.59 3.30 16.83
C SER A 33 -31.09 2.02 17.49
N ALA A 34 -30.59 1.67 18.68
CA ALA A 34 -31.04 0.49 19.45
C ALA A 34 -32.27 0.75 20.33
N ALA A 35 -32.54 2.01 20.72
CA ALA A 35 -33.69 2.40 21.57
C ALA A 35 -34.95 2.81 20.78
N GLY A 36 -34.86 2.95 19.44
CA GLY A 36 -35.95 3.39 18.58
C GLY A 36 -36.88 2.29 18.05
N ALA A 37 -36.64 1.01 18.40
CA ALA A 37 -37.34 -0.13 17.80
C ALA A 37 -38.63 -0.58 18.54
N ALA A 38 -39.13 0.19 19.48
CA ALA A 38 -40.32 -0.18 20.26
C ALA A 38 -41.34 0.96 20.38
N ALA A 39 -41.87 1.48 19.29
CA ALA A 39 -43.21 2.10 19.19
C ALA A 39 -43.39 2.77 17.82
N SER A 40 -44.24 2.20 17.01
CA SER A 40 -45.27 2.79 16.14
C SER A 40 -45.38 2.04 14.82
N ALA A 41 -46.33 1.13 14.78
CA ALA A 41 -46.93 0.66 13.55
C ALA A 41 -47.95 1.74 13.07
N VAL A 42 -47.66 2.45 11.98
CA VAL A 42 -48.63 2.96 11.00
C VAL A 42 -47.86 3.35 9.72
N GLY A 43 -48.38 2.90 8.60
CA GLY A 43 -48.08 2.97 7.21
C GLY A 43 -47.16 4.07 6.66
N GLY A 44 -46.17 3.66 5.91
CA GLY A 44 -45.40 4.48 5.00
C GLY A 44 -44.51 3.60 4.13
N VAL A 45 -44.70 3.73 2.82
CA VAL A 45 -44.02 2.93 1.77
C VAL A 45 -42.51 3.04 1.91
N ASN A 46 -41.84 1.94 2.29
CA ASN A 46 -40.40 1.83 2.34
C ASN A 46 -39.81 1.70 0.91
N PRO A 47 -38.79 2.51 0.54
CA PRO A 47 -37.97 2.17 -0.59
C PRO A 47 -37.13 0.93 -0.19
N THR A 48 -37.31 -0.16 -0.92
CA THR A 48 -36.67 -1.44 -0.74
C THR A 48 -35.16 -1.30 -0.63
N GLY A 49 -34.66 -1.40 0.60
CA GLY A 49 -33.25 -1.63 0.88
C GLY A 49 -32.85 -2.99 0.30
N SER A 50 -31.88 -3.02 -0.57
CA SER A 50 -31.28 -4.24 -1.09
C SER A 50 -30.54 -4.94 0.05
N ASN A 51 -31.19 -5.92 0.68
CA ASN A 51 -30.52 -6.95 1.47
C ASN A 51 -29.71 -7.84 0.51
N VAL A 52 -28.53 -7.39 0.14
CA VAL A 52 -27.48 -8.33 -0.24
C VAL A 52 -26.87 -8.78 1.08
N ALA A 53 -27.21 -9.97 1.53
CA ALA A 53 -26.57 -10.62 2.66
C ALA A 53 -25.04 -10.55 2.44
N PRO A 54 -24.25 -10.19 3.47
CA PRO A 54 -22.81 -10.33 3.36
C PRO A 54 -22.53 -11.77 2.99
N LEU A 55 -21.79 -11.99 1.90
CA LEU A 55 -21.34 -13.33 1.52
C LEU A 55 -20.57 -13.87 2.71
N SER A 56 -21.18 -14.78 3.46
CA SER A 56 -20.53 -15.47 4.55
C SER A 56 -19.30 -16.16 3.97
N ALA A 57 -18.11 -15.75 4.44
CA ALA A 57 -16.87 -16.37 4.01
C ALA A 57 -16.97 -17.88 4.25
N PRO A 58 -16.78 -18.74 3.23
CA PRO A 58 -16.69 -20.16 3.45
C PRO A 58 -15.49 -20.44 4.35
N ALA A 59 -15.64 -21.37 5.28
CA ALA A 59 -14.54 -21.85 6.12
C ALA A 59 -13.35 -22.24 5.24
N GLY A 60 -12.15 -21.75 5.57
CA GLY A 60 -10.91 -22.12 4.90
C GLY A 60 -10.54 -23.57 5.19
N PRO A 61 -9.51 -24.11 4.53
CA PRO A 61 -8.96 -25.41 4.86
C PRO A 61 -8.25 -25.36 6.21
N GLY A 62 -8.96 -25.61 7.25
CA GLY A 62 -8.62 -25.65 8.66
C GLY A 62 -9.79 -26.31 9.37
N SER A 63 -9.77 -26.41 10.67
CA SER A 63 -10.91 -26.94 11.43
C SER A 63 -12.20 -26.21 11.03
N PRO A 64 -13.36 -26.90 10.93
CA PRO A 64 -14.62 -26.25 10.60
C PRO A 64 -14.91 -25.09 11.56
N GLY A 65 -14.91 -23.84 11.02
CA GLY A 65 -15.19 -22.62 11.78
C GLY A 65 -14.00 -21.67 11.97
N GLU A 66 -12.76 -22.05 11.64
CA GLU A 66 -11.63 -21.09 11.69
C GLU A 66 -11.68 -20.08 10.54
N PRO A 67 -11.54 -18.78 10.86
CA PRO A 67 -11.54 -17.75 9.83
C PRO A 67 -10.25 -17.83 8.98
N TYR A 68 -10.39 -17.91 7.66
CA TYR A 68 -9.29 -17.85 6.71
C TYR A 68 -9.14 -16.41 6.19
N PRO A 69 -8.16 -15.62 6.67
CA PRO A 69 -8.06 -14.18 6.41
C PRO A 69 -8.07 -13.77 4.93
N PRO A 70 -7.42 -14.49 3.98
CA PRO A 70 -7.44 -14.11 2.57
C PRO A 70 -8.83 -14.11 1.92
N LEU A 71 -9.80 -14.88 2.46
CA LEU A 71 -11.19 -14.94 1.95
C LEU A 71 -12.10 -13.84 2.52
N ARG A 72 -11.62 -13.05 3.48
CA ARG A 72 -12.43 -11.98 4.06
C ARG A 72 -12.64 -10.87 3.03
N SER A 73 -13.89 -10.58 2.72
CA SER A 73 -14.32 -9.45 1.89
C SER A 73 -14.51 -8.18 2.71
N GLY A 74 -14.83 -7.07 2.05
CA GLY A 74 -15.07 -5.79 2.69
C GLY A 74 -13.79 -5.03 3.01
N LEU A 75 -13.72 -4.41 4.18
CA LEU A 75 -12.59 -3.57 4.57
C LEU A 75 -11.42 -4.42 5.06
N ARG A 76 -10.24 -4.25 4.43
CA ARG A 76 -8.98 -4.92 4.72
C ARG A 76 -7.84 -3.90 4.82
N GLY A 77 -6.60 -4.37 4.98
CA GLY A 77 -5.49 -3.50 5.33
C GLY A 77 -5.71 -2.92 6.72
N GLN A 78 -5.90 -1.61 6.86
CA GLN A 78 -6.35 -1.01 8.13
C GLN A 78 -7.86 -1.22 8.28
N TYR A 79 -8.27 -2.18 9.08
CA TYR A 79 -9.64 -2.52 9.42
C TYR A 79 -9.87 -2.42 10.95
N PRO A 80 -11.12 -2.30 11.44
CA PRO A 80 -11.40 -2.27 12.88
C PRO A 80 -10.78 -3.46 13.61
N GLY A 81 -10.06 -3.19 14.70
CA GLY A 81 -9.28 -4.17 15.46
C GLY A 81 -7.79 -4.21 15.14
N SER A 82 -7.35 -3.69 13.98
CA SER A 82 -5.95 -3.75 13.55
C SER A 82 -5.11 -2.53 13.93
N PHE A 83 -5.71 -1.41 14.30
CA PHE A 83 -4.98 -0.13 14.47
C PHE A 83 -5.27 0.62 15.77
N GLU A 84 -6.35 0.32 16.47
CA GLU A 84 -6.82 1.10 17.62
C GLU A 84 -5.80 1.10 18.76
N VAL A 85 -5.16 -0.05 19.02
CA VAL A 85 -4.12 -0.15 20.05
C VAL A 85 -2.90 0.70 19.67
N ALA A 86 -2.49 0.69 18.41
CA ALA A 86 -1.38 1.54 17.95
C ALA A 86 -1.72 3.04 18.03
N HIS A 87 -2.97 3.42 17.74
CA HIS A 87 -3.43 4.80 17.93
C HIS A 87 -3.45 5.18 19.41
N LEU A 88 -3.89 4.28 20.29
CA LEU A 88 -3.86 4.51 21.73
C LEU A 88 -2.43 4.73 22.24
N VAL A 89 -1.44 3.96 21.75
CA VAL A 89 -0.01 4.18 22.06
C VAL A 89 0.44 5.56 21.58
N ARG A 90 0.13 5.92 20.35
CA ARG A 90 0.47 7.24 19.78
C ARG A 90 -0.09 8.39 20.61
N ASP A 91 -1.31 8.23 21.12
CA ASP A 91 -2.07 9.27 21.83
C ASP A 91 -1.79 9.29 23.34
N GLY A 92 -0.75 8.56 23.80
CA GLY A 92 -0.31 8.56 25.20
C GLY A 92 -1.18 7.71 26.14
N GLY A 93 -1.99 6.81 25.60
CA GLY A 93 -2.85 5.93 26.43
C GLY A 93 -2.11 4.91 27.27
N PHE A 94 -0.78 4.83 27.13
CA PHE A 94 0.11 3.95 27.88
C PHE A 94 1.25 4.73 28.54
N ASP A 95 1.00 5.95 29.02
CA ASP A 95 2.01 6.75 29.72
C ASP A 95 2.44 6.06 31.03
N GLY A 96 3.75 5.92 31.22
CA GLY A 96 4.37 5.28 32.38
C GLY A 96 4.72 3.80 32.16
N ALA A 97 5.03 3.11 33.26
CA ALA A 97 5.36 1.69 33.20
C ALA A 97 4.15 0.85 32.79
N ILE A 98 4.26 0.15 31.66
CA ILE A 98 3.18 -0.69 31.13
C ILE A 98 3.21 -2.04 31.86
N ALA A 99 2.24 -2.24 32.77
CA ALA A 99 2.03 -3.55 33.40
C ALA A 99 1.55 -4.57 32.35
N ALA A 100 2.18 -5.73 32.31
CA ALA A 100 1.88 -6.81 31.40
C ALA A 100 2.10 -8.17 32.07
N ASP A 101 1.33 -9.17 31.64
CA ASP A 101 1.51 -10.56 32.09
C ASP A 101 2.81 -11.09 31.49
N ASP A 102 3.72 -11.55 32.35
CA ASP A 102 4.96 -12.19 31.88
C ASP A 102 4.65 -13.60 31.38
N THR A 103 4.96 -13.84 30.11
CA THR A 103 4.77 -15.15 29.50
C THR A 103 5.87 -16.15 29.87
N GLY A 104 7.01 -15.67 30.43
CA GLY A 104 8.21 -16.45 30.65
C GLY A 104 8.94 -16.84 29.34
N GLU A 105 8.46 -16.37 28.18
CA GLU A 105 9.08 -16.66 26.88
C GLU A 105 10.31 -15.78 26.65
N HIS A 106 11.41 -16.41 26.26
CA HIS A 106 12.65 -15.74 25.86
C HIS A 106 13.04 -16.16 24.44
N TYR A 107 13.47 -15.18 23.61
CA TYR A 107 13.83 -15.37 22.22
C TYR A 107 15.23 -14.82 21.90
N ASP A 108 15.91 -15.43 20.91
CA ASP A 108 17.14 -14.87 20.34
C ASP A 108 16.83 -13.57 19.57
N LEU A 109 15.68 -13.53 18.92
CA LEU A 109 15.19 -12.38 18.14
C LEU A 109 13.68 -12.22 18.28
N VAL A 110 13.22 -11.00 18.53
CA VAL A 110 11.83 -10.62 18.28
C VAL A 110 11.79 -9.65 17.10
N VAL A 111 10.90 -9.94 16.14
CA VAL A 111 10.63 -9.08 14.98
C VAL A 111 9.25 -8.46 15.12
N VAL A 112 9.15 -7.15 14.97
CA VAL A 112 7.89 -6.41 15.04
C VAL A 112 7.43 -6.06 13.62
N GLY A 113 6.43 -6.81 13.13
CA GLY A 113 5.89 -6.74 11.78
C GLY A 113 6.21 -7.97 10.94
N ALA A 114 5.19 -8.67 10.47
CA ALA A 114 5.27 -9.84 9.59
C ALA A 114 5.16 -9.47 8.09
N GLY A 115 5.56 -8.25 7.70
CA GLY A 115 5.73 -7.85 6.31
C GLY A 115 6.98 -8.50 5.69
N ILE A 116 7.21 -8.30 4.38
CA ILE A 116 8.36 -8.89 3.67
C ILE A 116 9.68 -8.58 4.38
N SER A 117 9.87 -7.36 4.87
CA SER A 117 11.09 -6.99 5.60
C SER A 117 11.28 -7.79 6.88
N GLY A 118 10.22 -7.95 7.70
CA GLY A 118 10.30 -8.72 8.94
C GLY A 118 10.49 -10.21 8.70
N LEU A 119 9.78 -10.78 7.73
CA LEU A 119 9.94 -12.19 7.35
C LEU A 119 11.34 -12.46 6.77
N ALA A 120 11.86 -11.56 5.91
CA ALA A 120 13.22 -11.65 5.39
C ALA A 120 14.27 -11.52 6.51
N ALA A 121 14.06 -10.60 7.48
CA ALA A 121 14.96 -10.44 8.61
C ALA A 121 15.05 -11.73 9.46
N ALA A 122 13.91 -12.35 9.77
CA ALA A 122 13.87 -13.61 10.50
C ALA A 122 14.60 -14.73 9.73
N HIS A 123 14.37 -14.82 8.41
CA HIS A 123 15.03 -15.81 7.55
C HIS A 123 16.55 -15.61 7.50
N LEU A 124 17.02 -14.38 7.26
CA LEU A 124 18.43 -14.04 7.19
C LEU A 124 19.13 -14.23 8.55
N TYR A 125 18.46 -13.94 9.66
CA TYR A 125 18.98 -14.16 11.00
C TYR A 125 19.19 -15.67 11.29
N ARG A 126 18.22 -16.52 10.94
CA ARG A 126 18.37 -17.98 11.01
C ARG A 126 19.52 -18.48 10.15
N LYS A 127 19.61 -17.98 8.92
CA LYS A 127 20.69 -18.33 7.99
C LYS A 127 22.07 -18.00 8.57
N ALA A 128 22.20 -16.90 9.30
CA ALA A 128 23.46 -16.48 9.90
C ALA A 128 23.81 -17.25 11.19
N LEU A 129 22.84 -17.63 12.01
CA LEU A 129 23.07 -18.16 13.36
C LEU A 129 22.60 -19.59 13.60
N GLY A 130 21.91 -20.20 12.64
CA GLY A 130 21.39 -21.57 12.72
C GLY A 130 19.87 -21.64 12.86
N ASP A 131 19.32 -22.80 12.46
CA ASP A 131 17.87 -23.04 12.39
C ASP A 131 17.22 -23.26 13.75
N ASP A 132 18.00 -23.49 14.79
CA ASP A 132 17.58 -23.71 16.17
C ASP A 132 17.26 -22.40 16.92
N ARG A 133 17.57 -21.23 16.31
CA ARG A 133 17.33 -19.93 16.93
C ARG A 133 15.85 -19.69 17.18
N ARG A 134 15.55 -19.31 18.40
CA ARG A 134 14.17 -18.96 18.82
C ARG A 134 13.82 -17.57 18.35
N ILE A 135 12.85 -17.48 17.42
CA ILE A 135 12.40 -16.21 16.82
C ILE A 135 10.90 -16.06 17.03
N LEU A 136 10.46 -14.90 17.49
CA LEU A 136 9.05 -14.52 17.52
C LEU A 136 8.83 -13.33 16.59
N ILE A 137 7.87 -13.47 15.67
CA ILE A 137 7.38 -12.37 14.83
C ILE A 137 6.00 -11.96 15.35
N LEU A 138 5.83 -10.67 15.69
CA LEU A 138 4.57 -10.10 16.16
C LEU A 138 3.97 -9.22 15.07
N ASP A 139 2.70 -9.43 14.73
CA ASP A 139 1.96 -8.58 13.78
C ASP A 139 0.59 -8.20 14.32
N ASN A 140 0.19 -6.94 14.11
CA ASN A 140 -1.10 -6.41 14.56
C ASN A 140 -2.28 -6.81 13.67
N HIS A 141 -2.02 -7.39 12.51
CA HIS A 141 -3.05 -7.89 11.60
C HIS A 141 -3.41 -9.36 11.88
N ASP A 142 -4.53 -9.79 11.30
CA ASP A 142 -5.00 -11.17 11.31
C ASP A 142 -4.30 -12.06 10.27
N ASP A 143 -3.33 -11.52 9.54
CA ASP A 143 -2.64 -12.17 8.45
C ASP A 143 -1.22 -11.61 8.30
N PHE A 144 -0.29 -12.41 7.84
CA PHE A 144 1.09 -12.02 7.53
C PHE A 144 1.20 -11.35 6.15
N GLY A 145 2.39 -10.87 5.78
CA GLY A 145 2.70 -10.24 4.50
C GLY A 145 2.68 -8.71 4.53
N GLY A 146 2.07 -8.08 5.53
CA GLY A 146 1.96 -6.62 5.60
C GLY A 146 1.24 -6.06 4.38
N HIS A 147 1.90 -5.16 3.60
CA HIS A 147 1.36 -4.64 2.34
C HIS A 147 1.29 -5.70 1.22
N ALA A 148 2.04 -6.79 1.31
CA ALA A 148 1.93 -7.94 0.42
C ALA A 148 0.74 -8.82 0.85
N LYS A 149 -0.46 -8.25 0.78
CA LYS A 149 -1.72 -8.84 1.20
C LYS A 149 -2.36 -9.62 0.06
N ARG A 150 -2.78 -10.85 0.35
CA ARG A 150 -3.55 -11.70 -0.55
C ARG A 150 -5.04 -11.46 -0.40
N CYS A 151 -5.76 -11.34 -1.51
CA CYS A 151 -7.22 -11.36 -1.58
C CYS A 151 -7.66 -12.59 -2.37
N GLU A 152 -8.47 -13.44 -1.76
CA GLU A 152 -9.08 -14.59 -2.42
C GLU A 152 -10.59 -14.40 -2.57
N PHE A 153 -11.08 -14.74 -3.76
CA PHE A 153 -12.50 -14.85 -4.03
C PHE A 153 -12.79 -16.27 -4.52
N ARG A 154 -13.89 -16.84 -4.06
CA ARG A 154 -14.36 -18.16 -4.53
C ARG A 154 -15.69 -18.01 -5.24
N HIS A 155 -15.74 -18.47 -6.47
CA HIS A 155 -16.96 -18.48 -7.28
C HIS A 155 -16.99 -19.74 -8.14
N GLU A 156 -18.12 -20.47 -8.11
CA GLU A 156 -18.35 -21.71 -8.88
C GLU A 156 -17.20 -22.72 -8.78
N GLY A 157 -16.70 -22.94 -7.55
CA GLY A 157 -15.63 -23.90 -7.26
C GLY A 157 -14.22 -23.43 -7.67
N ARG A 158 -14.06 -22.25 -8.24
CA ARG A 158 -12.76 -21.67 -8.61
C ARG A 158 -12.28 -20.63 -7.61
N ILE A 159 -10.96 -20.50 -7.50
CA ILE A 159 -10.29 -19.45 -6.74
C ILE A 159 -9.85 -18.37 -7.71
N HIS A 160 -10.21 -17.13 -7.40
CA HIS A 160 -9.73 -15.94 -8.07
C HIS A 160 -8.82 -15.18 -7.12
N LEU A 161 -7.59 -14.91 -7.55
CA LEU A 161 -6.55 -14.30 -6.73
C LEU A 161 -6.31 -12.85 -7.14
N SER A 162 -6.19 -11.99 -6.15
CA SER A 162 -5.84 -10.60 -6.33
C SER A 162 -4.90 -10.12 -5.23
N PHE A 163 -4.22 -9.01 -5.47
CA PHE A 163 -3.32 -8.37 -4.52
C PHE A 163 -4.01 -7.23 -3.79
N GLY A 164 -3.72 -7.10 -2.50
CA GLY A 164 -4.29 -6.04 -1.67
C GLY A 164 -3.33 -4.86 -1.41
N GLY A 165 -2.18 -4.81 -2.09
CA GLY A 165 -1.19 -3.75 -1.88
C GLY A 165 0.02 -3.90 -2.79
N ALA A 166 1.09 -4.55 -2.34
CA ALA A 166 2.30 -4.74 -3.15
C ALA A 166 2.04 -5.69 -4.33
N MET A 167 1.97 -5.12 -5.53
CA MET A 167 1.54 -5.82 -6.74
C MET A 167 2.67 -6.65 -7.35
N SER A 168 3.77 -6.01 -7.71
CA SER A 168 4.81 -6.59 -8.54
C SER A 168 6.18 -6.50 -7.88
N ILE A 169 7.10 -7.33 -8.35
CA ILE A 169 8.52 -7.10 -8.18
C ILE A 169 8.97 -6.31 -9.40
N GLU A 170 9.08 -5.03 -9.23
CA GLU A 170 9.66 -4.12 -10.19
C GLU A 170 10.60 -3.18 -9.45
N THR A 171 11.56 -2.63 -10.14
CA THR A 171 12.44 -1.64 -9.54
C THR A 171 12.98 -0.71 -10.60
N PRO A 172 13.00 0.62 -10.33
CA PRO A 172 13.79 1.54 -11.10
C PRO A 172 15.29 1.42 -10.77
N PHE A 173 15.64 0.62 -9.76
CA PHE A 173 16.99 0.40 -9.28
C PHE A 173 17.39 -1.06 -9.48
N PRO A 174 18.66 -1.36 -9.79
CA PRO A 174 19.15 -2.72 -9.81
C PRO A 174 18.91 -3.38 -8.44
N TYR A 175 18.47 -4.64 -8.45
CA TYR A 175 18.40 -5.42 -7.22
C TYR A 175 19.81 -5.63 -6.67
N SER A 176 19.95 -5.47 -5.36
CA SER A 176 21.17 -5.84 -4.63
C SER A 176 21.46 -7.32 -4.79
N TYR A 177 22.70 -7.71 -4.47
CA TYR A 177 23.07 -9.12 -4.38
C TYR A 177 22.16 -9.88 -3.40
N THR A 178 21.90 -9.31 -2.23
CA THR A 178 21.06 -9.92 -1.19
C THR A 178 19.61 -10.14 -1.64
N ALA A 179 19.00 -9.13 -2.26
CA ALA A 179 17.62 -9.27 -2.75
C ALA A 179 17.53 -10.34 -3.85
N LYS A 180 18.51 -10.39 -4.77
CA LYS A 180 18.59 -11.44 -5.80
C LYS A 180 18.82 -12.82 -5.21
N ALA A 181 19.75 -12.94 -4.27
CA ALA A 181 20.08 -14.20 -3.62
C ALA A 181 18.90 -14.76 -2.83
N LEU A 182 18.19 -13.89 -2.09
CA LEU A 182 16.99 -14.32 -1.34
C LEU A 182 15.88 -14.80 -2.28
N LEU A 183 15.59 -14.08 -3.36
CA LEU A 183 14.57 -14.51 -4.33
C LEU A 183 14.94 -15.86 -4.96
N ALA A 184 16.20 -16.03 -5.36
CA ALA A 184 16.69 -17.30 -5.90
C ALA A 184 16.59 -18.45 -4.88
N GLU A 185 16.91 -18.20 -3.60
CA GLU A 185 16.76 -19.16 -2.51
C GLU A 185 15.30 -19.55 -2.26
N LEU A 186 14.37 -18.62 -2.45
CA LEU A 186 12.93 -18.88 -2.41
C LEU A 186 12.41 -19.60 -3.67
N GLY A 187 13.27 -19.89 -4.65
CA GLY A 187 12.90 -20.50 -5.91
C GLY A 187 12.20 -19.55 -6.89
N VAL A 188 12.27 -18.24 -6.66
CA VAL A 188 11.68 -17.22 -7.53
C VAL A 188 12.69 -16.82 -8.61
N ASP A 189 12.37 -17.16 -9.86
CA ASP A 189 13.15 -16.77 -11.03
C ASP A 189 12.38 -15.74 -11.87
N PRO A 190 12.72 -14.43 -11.79
CA PRO A 190 12.04 -13.38 -12.54
C PRO A 190 12.01 -13.63 -14.05
N LYS A 191 13.08 -14.21 -14.61
CA LYS A 191 13.19 -14.47 -16.06
C LYS A 191 12.21 -15.53 -16.54
N SER A 192 11.79 -16.43 -15.65
CA SER A 192 10.86 -17.49 -15.99
C SER A 192 9.40 -17.02 -16.10
N PHE A 193 9.07 -15.81 -15.62
CA PHE A 193 7.67 -15.36 -15.53
C PHE A 193 7.01 -15.14 -16.87
N ALA A 194 7.74 -14.79 -17.93
CA ALA A 194 7.19 -14.66 -19.28
C ALA A 194 6.44 -15.92 -19.76
N ARG A 195 6.84 -17.11 -19.28
CA ARG A 195 6.14 -18.39 -19.63
C ARG A 195 4.77 -18.53 -19.00
N TYR A 196 4.49 -17.79 -17.94
CA TYR A 196 3.19 -17.82 -17.24
C TYR A 196 2.21 -16.78 -17.76
N GLU A 197 2.67 -15.81 -18.54
CA GLU A 197 1.81 -14.79 -19.11
C GLU A 197 0.86 -15.34 -20.16
N ARG A 198 -0.32 -14.78 -20.24
CA ARG A 198 -1.38 -15.10 -21.21
C ARG A 198 -1.81 -13.83 -21.94
N PRO A 199 -0.92 -13.25 -22.78
CA PRO A 199 -1.19 -11.98 -23.46
C PRO A 199 -2.41 -12.04 -24.39
N GLU A 200 -2.80 -13.21 -24.87
CA GLU A 200 -3.97 -13.42 -25.73
C GLU A 200 -5.28 -12.92 -25.10
N ARG A 201 -5.41 -12.96 -23.77
CA ARG A 201 -6.59 -12.43 -23.06
C ARG A 201 -6.78 -10.94 -23.28
N VAL A 202 -5.70 -10.20 -23.32
CA VAL A 202 -5.71 -8.73 -23.43
C VAL A 202 -5.39 -8.24 -24.83
N GLN A 203 -5.26 -9.16 -25.80
CA GLN A 203 -5.01 -8.82 -27.20
C GLN A 203 -6.16 -7.96 -27.73
N GLY A 204 -5.82 -6.81 -28.31
CA GLY A 204 -6.79 -5.84 -28.82
C GLY A 204 -7.44 -4.95 -27.77
N LEU A 205 -7.14 -5.15 -26.47
CA LEU A 205 -7.58 -4.26 -25.41
C LEU A 205 -6.55 -3.16 -25.16
N GLY A 206 -7.01 -1.91 -25.15
CA GLY A 206 -6.17 -0.73 -24.99
C GLY A 206 -6.40 0.01 -23.66
N HIS A 207 -6.00 1.28 -23.69
CA HIS A 207 -6.16 2.22 -22.58
C HIS A 207 -7.28 3.21 -22.90
N ALA A 208 -8.00 3.66 -21.88
CA ALA A 208 -9.02 4.69 -22.00
C ALA A 208 -8.87 5.76 -20.91
N VAL A 209 -9.48 6.90 -21.16
CA VAL A 209 -9.71 7.94 -20.15
C VAL A 209 -11.21 8.09 -19.95
N PHE A 210 -11.65 8.06 -18.69
CA PHE A 210 -13.01 8.39 -18.31
C PHE A 210 -13.07 9.84 -17.84
N PHE A 211 -13.76 10.67 -18.59
CA PHE A 211 -14.06 12.05 -18.24
C PHE A 211 -15.38 12.09 -17.46
N ASP A 212 -15.38 12.68 -16.29
CA ASP A 212 -16.57 12.84 -15.46
C ASP A 212 -17.23 14.23 -15.65
N ARG A 213 -18.54 14.32 -15.41
CA ARG A 213 -19.31 15.57 -15.56
C ARG A 213 -19.00 16.61 -14.48
N GLU A 214 -18.36 16.23 -13.40
CA GLU A 214 -18.01 17.12 -12.29
C GLU A 214 -16.80 18.00 -12.65
N HIS A 215 -15.93 17.51 -13.54
CA HIS A 215 -14.68 18.20 -13.91
C HIS A 215 -14.58 18.51 -15.40
N PHE A 216 -15.42 17.88 -16.23
CA PHE A 216 -15.44 18.01 -17.68
C PHE A 216 -16.86 18.31 -18.19
N LEU A 217 -17.04 18.45 -19.50
CA LEU A 217 -18.36 18.81 -20.09
C LEU A 217 -19.39 17.67 -20.03
N GLY A 218 -19.04 16.48 -19.56
CA GLY A 218 -19.94 15.34 -19.44
C GLY A 218 -19.25 14.03 -19.18
N ASP A 219 -20.02 13.01 -18.79
CA ASP A 219 -19.53 11.65 -18.62
C ASP A 219 -19.22 11.03 -19.99
N LYS A 220 -17.97 10.67 -20.22
CA LYS A 220 -17.58 9.96 -21.44
C LYS A 220 -16.31 9.13 -21.24
N LEU A 221 -16.36 7.87 -21.63
CA LEU A 221 -15.18 7.04 -21.76
C LEU A 221 -14.65 7.15 -23.18
N VAL A 222 -13.37 7.53 -23.33
CA VAL A 222 -12.69 7.66 -24.62
C VAL A 222 -11.55 6.66 -24.66
N ALA A 223 -11.68 5.67 -25.54
CA ALA A 223 -10.68 4.63 -25.73
C ALA A 223 -9.56 5.05 -26.69
N GLY A 224 -8.40 4.38 -26.59
CA GLY A 224 -7.25 4.57 -27.47
C GLY A 224 -6.27 5.66 -27.00
N SER A 225 -6.26 5.98 -25.71
CA SER A 225 -5.23 6.85 -25.12
C SER A 225 -3.84 6.27 -25.37
N GLY A 226 -2.90 7.11 -25.86
CA GLY A 226 -1.53 6.70 -26.17
C GLY A 226 -1.35 5.88 -27.44
N VAL A 227 -2.44 5.49 -28.13
CA VAL A 227 -2.41 4.71 -29.39
C VAL A 227 -2.99 5.51 -30.55
N ARG A 228 -4.12 6.17 -30.33
CA ARG A 228 -4.74 7.04 -31.34
C ARG A 228 -3.95 8.36 -31.46
N PRO A 229 -3.89 8.98 -32.64
CA PRO A 229 -3.37 10.34 -32.75
C PRO A 229 -4.08 11.26 -31.76
N TRP A 230 -3.34 12.08 -31.02
CA TRP A 230 -3.88 12.91 -29.94
C TRP A 230 -4.97 13.87 -30.40
N GLN A 231 -4.87 14.38 -31.65
CA GLN A 231 -5.91 15.20 -32.24
C GLN A 231 -7.25 14.46 -32.31
N ALA A 232 -7.25 13.22 -32.79
CA ALA A 232 -8.45 12.40 -32.90
C ALA A 232 -8.96 11.95 -31.51
N PHE A 233 -8.06 11.64 -30.57
CA PHE A 233 -8.42 11.28 -29.22
C PHE A 233 -9.12 12.44 -28.48
N PHE A 234 -8.53 13.64 -28.48
CA PHE A 234 -9.10 14.80 -27.83
C PHE A 234 -10.30 15.40 -28.57
N ALA A 235 -10.47 15.15 -29.85
CA ALA A 235 -11.70 15.53 -30.57
C ALA A 235 -12.92 14.81 -30.01
N ASP A 236 -12.77 13.57 -29.57
CA ASP A 236 -13.82 12.78 -28.94
C ASP A 236 -14.04 13.09 -27.46
N ALA A 237 -13.10 13.76 -26.80
CA ALA A 237 -13.20 14.06 -25.39
C ALA A 237 -14.15 15.23 -25.08
N PRO A 238 -14.92 15.19 -23.98
CA PRO A 238 -15.83 16.25 -23.57
C PRO A 238 -15.07 17.43 -22.96
N LEU A 239 -14.29 18.13 -23.77
CA LEU A 239 -13.40 19.23 -23.39
C LEU A 239 -13.83 20.54 -24.07
N SER A 240 -13.60 21.67 -23.38
CA SER A 240 -13.72 22.97 -24.03
C SER A 240 -12.67 23.10 -25.15
N ALA A 241 -12.93 23.98 -26.13
CA ALA A 241 -12.02 24.19 -27.25
C ALA A 241 -10.61 24.63 -26.78
N ALA A 242 -10.53 25.46 -25.76
CA ALA A 242 -9.25 25.94 -25.20
C ALA A 242 -8.46 24.79 -24.56
N VAL A 243 -9.09 23.99 -23.67
CA VAL A 243 -8.44 22.84 -23.01
C VAL A 243 -8.01 21.81 -24.05
N ARG A 244 -8.85 21.54 -25.05
CA ARG A 244 -8.51 20.63 -26.16
C ARG A 244 -7.26 21.10 -26.92
N SER A 245 -7.20 22.37 -27.26
CA SER A 245 -6.04 22.97 -27.95
C SER A 245 -4.76 22.86 -27.12
N ASP A 246 -4.83 23.16 -25.82
CA ASP A 246 -3.72 23.04 -24.89
C ASP A 246 -3.18 21.61 -24.84
N LEU A 247 -4.06 20.62 -24.65
CA LEU A 247 -3.68 19.21 -24.53
C LEU A 247 -3.12 18.65 -25.85
N ILE A 248 -3.72 19.00 -27.01
CA ILE A 248 -3.16 18.61 -28.32
C ILE A 248 -1.77 19.17 -28.48
N ARG A 249 -1.59 20.47 -28.23
CA ARG A 249 -0.29 21.14 -28.34
C ARG A 249 0.76 20.45 -27.45
N LEU A 250 0.43 20.21 -26.19
CA LEU A 250 1.37 19.60 -25.23
C LEU A 250 1.81 18.19 -25.65
N HIS A 251 0.92 17.40 -26.25
CA HIS A 251 1.21 16.01 -26.64
C HIS A 251 1.81 15.87 -28.04
N THR A 252 1.82 16.95 -28.84
CA THR A 252 2.27 16.85 -30.23
C THR A 252 3.42 17.79 -30.59
N ALA A 253 3.58 18.90 -29.83
CA ALA A 253 4.65 19.86 -30.10
C ALA A 253 5.98 19.33 -29.56
N LYS A 254 7.02 19.42 -30.39
CA LYS A 254 8.40 19.15 -29.99
C LYS A 254 9.09 20.45 -29.59
N THR A 255 8.52 21.13 -28.59
CA THR A 255 9.01 22.43 -28.12
C THR A 255 10.06 22.22 -27.03
N ASP A 256 11.19 22.88 -27.17
CA ASP A 256 12.10 23.06 -26.05
C ASP A 256 11.60 24.25 -25.20
N TYR A 257 11.10 23.95 -24.02
CA TYR A 257 10.55 24.97 -23.12
C TYR A 257 11.59 25.67 -22.23
N LEU A 258 12.86 25.25 -22.30
CA LEU A 258 13.99 25.83 -21.57
C LEU A 258 15.21 25.98 -22.49
N PRO A 259 15.08 26.70 -23.64
CA PRO A 259 16.10 26.72 -24.69
C PRO A 259 17.38 27.39 -24.28
N GLU A 260 17.37 28.21 -23.21
CA GLU A 260 18.53 28.92 -22.66
C GLU A 260 19.43 28.02 -21.79
N LEU A 261 18.97 26.81 -21.44
CA LEU A 261 19.68 25.87 -20.57
C LEU A 261 20.28 24.70 -21.38
N ASP A 262 21.46 24.24 -20.98
CA ASP A 262 22.00 22.98 -21.47
C ASP A 262 21.30 21.76 -20.84
N ALA A 263 21.63 20.53 -21.30
CA ALA A 263 20.96 19.30 -20.86
C ALA A 263 21.07 19.03 -19.36
N ALA A 264 22.23 19.33 -18.74
CA ALA A 264 22.46 19.15 -17.30
C ALA A 264 21.71 20.21 -16.49
N GLN A 265 21.73 21.46 -16.94
CA GLN A 265 21.00 22.56 -16.32
C GLN A 265 19.49 22.34 -16.38
N LYS A 266 18.96 21.82 -17.51
CA LYS A 266 17.55 21.42 -17.62
C LYS A 266 17.17 20.35 -16.61
N ALA A 267 17.99 19.29 -16.48
CA ALA A 267 17.77 18.25 -15.49
C ALA A 267 17.74 18.81 -14.06
N ALA A 268 18.68 19.72 -13.72
CA ALA A 268 18.72 20.39 -12.43
C ALA A 268 17.49 21.26 -12.18
N ALA A 269 17.11 22.12 -13.14
CA ALA A 269 15.93 22.99 -13.03
C ALA A 269 14.65 22.17 -12.82
N LEU A 270 14.46 21.08 -13.57
CA LEU A 270 13.29 20.21 -13.48
C LEU A 270 13.21 19.42 -12.16
N LYS A 271 14.34 19.19 -11.47
CA LYS A 271 14.37 18.57 -10.14
C LYS A 271 13.81 19.51 -9.05
N HIS A 272 13.91 20.82 -9.25
CA HIS A 272 13.46 21.86 -8.31
C HIS A 272 12.16 22.58 -8.71
N MET A 273 11.51 22.11 -9.76
CA MET A 273 10.26 22.65 -10.28
C MET A 273 9.17 21.59 -10.22
N SER A 274 7.94 21.93 -9.78
CA SER A 274 6.82 21.01 -9.85
C SER A 274 6.37 20.80 -11.30
N TYR A 275 5.82 19.63 -11.59
CA TYR A 275 5.23 19.39 -12.92
C TYR A 275 4.07 20.35 -13.20
N GLN A 276 3.31 20.74 -12.19
CA GLN A 276 2.29 21.78 -12.31
C GLN A 276 2.86 23.12 -12.74
N ASP A 277 3.95 23.58 -12.10
CA ASP A 277 4.62 24.84 -12.48
C ASP A 277 5.19 24.75 -13.91
N PHE A 278 5.78 23.62 -14.29
CA PHE A 278 6.24 23.38 -15.64
C PHE A 278 5.09 23.52 -16.66
N LEU A 279 3.95 22.88 -16.42
CA LEU A 279 2.80 22.94 -17.31
C LEU A 279 2.24 24.37 -17.44
N LEU A 280 2.11 25.08 -16.34
CA LEU A 280 1.51 26.43 -16.33
C LEU A 280 2.45 27.50 -16.84
N ARG A 281 3.73 27.52 -16.36
CA ARG A 281 4.63 28.65 -16.57
C ARG A 281 5.52 28.48 -17.80
N HIS A 282 5.90 27.26 -18.14
CA HIS A 282 6.79 26.98 -19.27
C HIS A 282 6.02 26.44 -20.47
N ALA A 283 5.19 25.43 -20.29
CA ALA A 283 4.36 24.91 -21.39
C ALA A 283 3.12 25.79 -21.67
N GLY A 284 2.79 26.75 -20.81
CA GLY A 284 1.74 27.75 -21.04
C GLY A 284 0.34 27.16 -21.14
N LEU A 285 0.04 26.11 -20.36
CA LEU A 285 -1.30 25.55 -20.28
C LEU A 285 -2.22 26.45 -19.44
N SER A 286 -3.50 26.48 -19.79
CA SER A 286 -4.52 27.08 -18.93
C SER A 286 -4.70 26.24 -17.64
N PRO A 287 -5.04 26.86 -16.48
CA PRO A 287 -5.31 26.11 -15.26
C PRO A 287 -6.39 25.02 -15.42
N ALA A 288 -7.38 25.24 -16.27
CA ALA A 288 -8.43 24.26 -16.55
C ALA A 288 -7.88 22.97 -17.20
N SER A 289 -6.79 23.03 -17.92
CA SER A 289 -6.15 21.87 -18.55
C SER A 289 -5.50 20.93 -17.53
N LEU A 290 -5.20 21.41 -16.33
CA LEU A 290 -4.61 20.58 -15.27
C LEU A 290 -5.54 19.46 -14.81
N ALA A 291 -6.85 19.64 -14.93
CA ALA A 291 -7.83 18.63 -14.55
C ALA A 291 -7.59 17.27 -15.26
N PHE A 292 -7.09 17.28 -16.48
CA PHE A 292 -6.74 16.06 -17.23
C PHE A 292 -5.63 15.23 -16.57
N PHE A 293 -4.71 15.89 -15.86
CA PHE A 293 -3.54 15.24 -15.25
C PHE A 293 -3.77 14.86 -13.79
N HIS A 294 -4.89 15.27 -13.18
CA HIS A 294 -5.15 14.94 -11.79
C HIS A 294 -5.34 13.43 -11.62
N GLY A 295 -4.62 12.85 -10.67
CA GLY A 295 -4.69 11.43 -10.38
C GLY A 295 -3.87 10.53 -11.30
N MET A 296 -3.06 11.07 -12.21
CA MET A 296 -2.06 10.30 -12.96
C MET A 296 -0.98 9.68 -12.06
N GLY A 297 -1.39 9.29 -10.85
CA GLY A 297 -0.51 8.83 -9.79
C GLY A 297 0.18 7.51 -10.07
N TRP A 298 -0.39 6.67 -10.91
CA TRP A 298 0.27 5.43 -11.32
C TRP A 298 1.51 5.71 -12.17
N SER A 299 1.41 6.70 -13.06
CA SER A 299 2.52 7.13 -13.91
C SER A 299 3.54 8.00 -13.15
N ILE A 300 3.11 8.71 -12.10
CA ILE A 300 3.98 9.54 -11.27
C ILE A 300 4.49 8.70 -10.11
N ARG A 301 5.76 8.31 -10.16
CA ARG A 301 6.41 7.49 -9.13
C ARG A 301 6.09 7.96 -7.72
N ASN A 302 5.73 7.02 -6.84
CA ASN A 302 5.37 7.25 -5.45
C ASN A 302 4.11 8.10 -5.24
N HIS A 303 3.19 8.12 -6.19
CA HIS A 303 1.86 8.74 -6.09
C HIS A 303 1.88 10.20 -5.60
N LYS A 304 2.76 10.99 -6.17
CA LYS A 304 2.80 12.44 -5.93
C LYS A 304 1.70 13.14 -6.72
N ARG A 305 1.24 14.29 -6.24
CA ARG A 305 0.34 15.17 -6.99
C ARG A 305 1.13 16.09 -7.92
N LEU A 306 0.48 16.73 -8.87
CA LEU A 306 1.13 17.62 -9.85
C LEU A 306 1.96 18.72 -9.18
N ASP A 307 1.43 19.29 -8.09
CA ASP A 307 2.06 20.35 -7.29
C ASP A 307 3.25 19.89 -6.43
N THR A 308 3.40 18.60 -6.23
CA THR A 308 4.46 18.00 -5.40
C THR A 308 5.30 16.96 -6.14
N CYS A 309 5.06 16.77 -7.43
CA CYS A 309 5.89 15.94 -8.29
C CYS A 309 6.96 16.80 -8.98
N PRO A 310 8.27 16.55 -8.79
CA PRO A 310 9.29 17.17 -9.61
C PRO A 310 9.04 16.94 -11.11
N ALA A 311 9.17 17.96 -11.94
CA ALA A 311 9.00 17.83 -13.39
C ALA A 311 10.01 16.84 -13.99
N TYR A 312 11.19 16.68 -13.37
CA TYR A 312 12.16 15.64 -13.72
C TYR A 312 11.59 14.23 -13.57
N ILE A 313 10.83 13.96 -12.49
CA ILE A 313 10.18 12.68 -12.27
C ILE A 313 9.01 12.47 -13.25
N ALA A 314 8.26 13.53 -13.57
CA ALA A 314 7.21 13.50 -14.59
C ALA A 314 7.79 13.10 -15.95
N TRP A 315 8.89 13.70 -16.36
CA TRP A 315 9.63 13.34 -17.56
C TRP A 315 10.11 11.89 -17.55
N ARG A 316 10.72 11.44 -16.44
CA ARG A 316 11.19 10.05 -16.28
C ARG A 316 10.04 9.02 -16.25
N SER A 317 8.82 9.48 -16.09
CA SER A 317 7.58 8.69 -16.09
C SER A 317 6.78 8.83 -17.40
N ASP A 318 7.43 9.32 -18.45
CA ASP A 318 6.89 9.48 -19.80
C ASP A 318 5.62 10.37 -19.85
N LEU A 319 5.50 11.35 -18.94
CA LEU A 319 4.44 12.36 -19.00
C LEU A 319 4.74 13.37 -20.12
N PRO A 320 3.71 13.98 -20.74
CA PRO A 320 3.88 14.81 -21.93
C PRO A 320 4.54 16.16 -21.65
N GLY A 321 5.04 16.80 -22.71
CA GLY A 321 5.64 18.14 -22.68
C GLY A 321 7.16 18.16 -22.75
N PHE A 322 7.82 17.01 -22.86
CA PHE A 322 9.29 16.93 -22.83
C PHE A 322 9.93 16.47 -24.14
N ASP A 323 9.15 16.12 -25.19
CA ASP A 323 9.64 15.50 -26.42
C ASP A 323 10.62 16.36 -27.22
N GLY A 324 10.57 17.70 -27.07
CA GLY A 324 11.48 18.64 -27.71
C GLY A 324 12.70 19.00 -26.86
N MET A 325 12.74 18.56 -25.60
CA MET A 325 13.77 18.94 -24.64
C MET A 325 14.91 17.92 -24.62
N GLN A 326 16.14 18.40 -24.77
CA GLN A 326 17.32 17.58 -24.51
C GLN A 326 17.63 17.66 -23.01
N ILE A 327 17.32 16.59 -22.27
CA ILE A 327 17.48 16.51 -20.82
C ILE A 327 18.49 15.41 -20.51
N GLU A 328 19.47 15.70 -19.64
CA GLU A 328 20.43 14.71 -19.21
C GLU A 328 19.73 13.64 -18.35
N ALA A 329 19.82 12.40 -18.80
CA ALA A 329 19.21 11.27 -18.14
C ALA A 329 20.21 10.53 -17.25
N GLU A 330 19.84 10.29 -16.00
CA GLU A 330 20.48 9.23 -15.23
C GLU A 330 20.24 7.87 -15.92
N PRO A 331 21.23 6.95 -15.93
CA PRO A 331 21.05 5.64 -16.56
C PRO A 331 19.78 4.95 -16.05
N LYS A 332 18.95 4.46 -16.98
CA LYS A 332 17.84 3.56 -16.59
C LYS A 332 18.44 2.19 -16.27
N ALA A 333 18.18 1.69 -15.07
CA ALA A 333 18.44 0.28 -14.81
C ALA A 333 17.48 -0.58 -15.65
N GLU A 334 17.97 -1.73 -16.12
CA GLU A 334 17.08 -2.76 -16.66
C GLU A 334 16.14 -3.18 -15.52
N ALA A 335 14.84 -2.95 -15.71
CA ALA A 335 13.83 -3.35 -14.75
C ALA A 335 13.45 -4.81 -15.04
N GLU A 336 13.77 -5.71 -14.10
CA GLU A 336 13.10 -7.00 -14.07
C GLU A 336 11.69 -6.77 -13.53
N TYR A 337 10.67 -7.19 -14.28
CA TYR A 337 9.28 -7.11 -13.88
C TYR A 337 8.69 -8.50 -13.84
N PHE A 338 8.08 -8.85 -12.71
CA PHE A 338 7.26 -10.03 -12.62
C PHE A 338 6.15 -9.88 -11.57
N HIS A 339 5.13 -10.71 -11.68
CA HIS A 339 3.89 -10.56 -10.94
C HIS A 339 3.26 -11.93 -10.68
N PHE A 340 3.04 -12.28 -9.41
CA PHE A 340 2.17 -13.40 -9.06
C PHE A 340 0.71 -12.99 -9.11
N PRO A 341 -0.26 -13.93 -9.24
CA PRO A 341 -1.69 -13.59 -9.25
C PRO A 341 -2.14 -12.80 -8.01
N ASP A 342 -1.52 -13.04 -6.86
CA ASP A 342 -1.75 -12.34 -5.59
C ASP A 342 -0.66 -11.30 -5.27
N GLY A 343 0.11 -10.91 -6.28
CA GLY A 343 1.23 -9.99 -6.13
C GLY A 343 2.33 -10.55 -5.23
N ASN A 344 3.00 -9.67 -4.49
CA ASN A 344 4.09 -10.08 -3.59
C ASN A 344 3.62 -10.90 -2.37
N ALA A 345 2.33 -11.19 -2.23
CA ALA A 345 1.84 -12.10 -1.19
C ALA A 345 2.42 -13.51 -1.37
N SER A 346 2.62 -14.00 -2.60
CA SER A 346 3.30 -15.28 -2.84
C SER A 346 4.75 -15.26 -2.36
N VAL A 347 5.47 -14.13 -2.45
CA VAL A 347 6.83 -14.00 -1.86
C VAL A 347 6.78 -14.09 -0.33
N ALA A 348 5.82 -13.42 0.32
CA ALA A 348 5.63 -13.54 1.76
C ALA A 348 5.28 -14.97 2.18
N ARG A 349 4.44 -15.66 1.41
CA ARG A 349 4.06 -17.07 1.64
C ARG A 349 5.26 -18.01 1.50
N LEU A 350 6.15 -17.79 0.52
CA LEU A 350 7.41 -18.52 0.38
C LEU A 350 8.33 -18.31 1.60
N LEU A 351 8.47 -17.08 2.08
CA LEU A 351 9.23 -16.78 3.30
C LEU A 351 8.64 -17.52 4.51
N VAL A 352 7.31 -17.48 4.70
CA VAL A 352 6.64 -18.21 5.77
C VAL A 352 6.82 -19.72 5.63
N SER A 353 6.76 -20.28 4.42
CA SER A 353 6.99 -21.71 4.19
C SER A 353 8.39 -22.19 4.58
N ARG A 354 9.39 -21.28 4.51
CA ARG A 354 10.77 -21.55 4.97
C ARG A 354 10.91 -21.39 6.48
N LEU A 355 10.22 -20.41 7.06
CA LEU A 355 10.29 -20.11 8.50
C LEU A 355 9.45 -21.07 9.34
N VAL A 356 8.26 -21.41 8.88
CA VAL A 356 7.28 -22.27 9.57
C VAL A 356 6.70 -23.28 8.58
N PRO A 357 7.41 -24.37 8.25
CA PRO A 357 7.02 -25.30 7.19
C PRO A 357 5.62 -25.91 7.36
N GLY A 358 5.14 -26.05 8.61
CA GLY A 358 3.81 -26.55 8.92
C GLY A 358 2.66 -25.68 8.41
N VAL A 359 2.91 -24.42 8.02
CA VAL A 359 1.89 -23.53 7.44
C VAL A 359 1.56 -23.92 6.00
N PHE A 360 2.58 -24.38 5.24
CA PHE A 360 2.44 -24.78 3.83
C PHE A 360 3.12 -26.14 3.57
N PRO A 361 2.61 -27.23 4.13
CA PRO A 361 3.25 -28.56 4.02
C PRO A 361 3.44 -28.97 2.56
N GLY A 362 4.70 -29.18 2.14
CA GLY A 362 5.03 -29.62 0.78
C GLY A 362 4.97 -28.52 -0.30
N HIS A 363 4.72 -27.24 0.06
CA HIS A 363 4.60 -26.14 -0.89
C HIS A 363 5.66 -25.05 -0.62
N GLN A 364 6.83 -25.23 -1.22
CA GLN A 364 7.98 -24.34 -1.04
C GLN A 364 8.52 -23.74 -2.34
N GLU A 365 7.89 -24.00 -3.47
CA GLU A 365 8.31 -23.54 -4.78
C GLU A 365 7.33 -22.51 -5.34
N GLN A 366 7.81 -21.66 -6.27
CA GLN A 366 7.03 -20.55 -6.81
C GLN A 366 5.71 -20.97 -7.47
N GLU A 367 5.63 -22.16 -8.05
CA GLU A 367 4.38 -22.67 -8.62
C GLU A 367 3.46 -23.26 -7.54
N SER A 368 4.00 -24.10 -6.66
CA SER A 368 3.20 -24.84 -5.67
C SER A 368 2.59 -23.92 -4.61
N ILE A 369 3.23 -22.78 -4.30
CA ILE A 369 2.76 -21.86 -3.25
C ILE A 369 1.51 -21.07 -3.65
N VAL A 370 1.26 -20.90 -4.96
CA VAL A 370 0.20 -20.00 -5.47
C VAL A 370 -1.18 -20.43 -4.99
N LEU A 371 -1.53 -21.70 -5.11
CA LEU A 371 -2.83 -22.23 -4.67
C LEU A 371 -2.77 -22.96 -3.33
N ALA A 372 -1.59 -23.06 -2.70
CA ALA A 372 -1.43 -23.74 -1.42
C ALA A 372 -2.31 -23.10 -0.33
N PRO A 373 -3.13 -23.84 0.39
CA PRO A 373 -3.84 -23.32 1.55
C PRO A 373 -2.88 -23.09 2.71
N ALA A 374 -3.03 -21.99 3.44
CA ALA A 374 -2.24 -21.72 4.64
C ALA A 374 -2.94 -22.32 5.88
N THR A 375 -2.20 -23.06 6.69
CA THR A 375 -2.65 -23.57 7.99
C THR A 375 -2.26 -22.58 9.08
N TYR A 376 -3.15 -21.61 9.38
CA TYR A 376 -2.88 -20.52 10.34
C TYR A 376 -2.61 -21.04 11.75
N ALA A 377 -3.23 -22.13 12.17
CA ALA A 377 -2.99 -22.75 13.47
C ALA A 377 -1.52 -23.21 13.67
N ALA A 378 -0.78 -23.42 12.58
CA ALA A 378 0.63 -23.82 12.65
C ALA A 378 1.59 -22.63 12.89
N LEU A 379 1.12 -21.38 12.80
CA LEU A 379 2.00 -20.20 12.86
C LEU A 379 2.66 -20.00 14.23
N ASP A 380 1.95 -20.27 15.34
CA ASP A 380 2.40 -19.97 16.71
C ASP A 380 2.37 -21.21 17.61
N LEU A 381 2.94 -22.32 17.15
CA LEU A 381 3.08 -23.55 17.98
C LEU A 381 4.36 -23.47 18.82
N ASP A 382 4.28 -23.91 20.08
CA ASP A 382 5.41 -23.88 21.02
C ASP A 382 6.62 -24.72 20.55
N ALA A 383 6.35 -25.76 19.76
CA ALA A 383 7.39 -26.62 19.21
C ALA A 383 8.19 -25.96 18.06
N ASN A 384 7.70 -24.86 17.50
CA ASN A 384 8.38 -24.20 16.40
C ASN A 384 9.51 -23.29 16.91
N PRO A 385 10.73 -23.36 16.36
CA PRO A 385 11.79 -22.41 16.68
C PRO A 385 11.46 -21.00 16.20
N THR A 386 10.77 -20.86 15.06
CA THR A 386 10.23 -19.58 14.59
C THR A 386 8.70 -19.59 14.72
N ARG A 387 8.17 -18.58 15.37
CA ARG A 387 6.73 -18.41 15.62
C ARG A 387 6.26 -17.07 15.05
N ILE A 388 5.04 -17.05 14.50
CA ILE A 388 4.38 -15.83 13.99
C ILE A 388 3.08 -15.67 14.76
N ARG A 389 3.02 -14.67 15.62
CA ARG A 389 1.88 -14.35 16.47
C ARG A 389 1.13 -13.17 15.89
N LEU A 390 0.00 -13.45 15.27
CA LEU A 390 -0.91 -12.47 14.66
C LEU A 390 -1.80 -11.80 15.70
N ASN A 391 -2.53 -10.74 15.31
CA ASN A 391 -3.39 -9.93 16.19
C ASN A 391 -2.66 -9.41 17.44
N SER A 392 -1.36 -9.14 17.30
CA SER A 392 -0.45 -8.82 18.39
C SER A 392 0.22 -7.48 18.16
N THR A 393 -0.33 -6.41 18.75
CA THR A 393 0.17 -5.04 18.59
C THR A 393 1.22 -4.74 19.63
N VAL A 394 2.47 -4.52 19.23
CA VAL A 394 3.54 -4.10 20.12
C VAL A 394 3.28 -2.67 20.60
N VAL A 395 3.36 -2.47 21.94
CA VAL A 395 3.08 -1.20 22.61
C VAL A 395 4.30 -0.60 23.32
N CYS A 396 5.31 -1.42 23.66
CA CYS A 396 6.55 -0.94 24.26
C CYS A 396 7.72 -1.87 23.93
N VAL A 397 8.89 -1.29 23.67
CA VAL A 397 10.17 -1.98 23.51
C VAL A 397 11.22 -1.21 24.27
N GLU A 398 11.86 -1.85 25.24
CA GLU A 398 12.84 -1.20 26.13
C GLU A 398 13.98 -2.15 26.51
N HIS A 399 15.17 -1.59 26.66
CA HIS A 399 16.30 -2.33 27.21
C HIS A 399 16.09 -2.58 28.69
N ILE A 400 16.33 -3.78 29.15
CA ILE A 400 16.37 -4.14 30.58
C ILE A 400 17.79 -4.58 30.93
N ALA A 401 18.17 -4.26 32.22
CA ALA A 401 19.38 -4.81 32.78
C ALA A 401 19.19 -6.33 32.98
N ALA A 402 20.12 -7.14 32.53
CA ALA A 402 20.11 -8.57 32.85
C ALA A 402 20.31 -8.73 34.39
N PRO A 403 19.70 -9.75 35.03
CA PRO A 403 19.88 -10.04 36.45
C PRO A 403 21.36 -10.25 36.84
N ASP A 404 22.16 -10.79 35.92
CA ASP A 404 23.60 -10.96 36.08
C ASP A 404 24.34 -9.86 35.32
N ALA A 405 24.63 -8.79 36.04
CA ALA A 405 25.10 -7.49 35.56
C ALA A 405 26.43 -7.49 34.75
N ALA A 406 26.99 -8.63 34.39
CA ALA A 406 28.30 -8.68 33.72
C ALA A 406 28.21 -8.82 32.19
N THR A 407 27.16 -9.38 31.57
CA THR A 407 27.27 -9.81 30.16
C THR A 407 26.05 -9.67 29.25
N GLU A 408 24.81 -9.63 29.69
CA GLU A 408 23.69 -9.64 28.71
C GLU A 408 22.60 -8.57 29.01
N ARG A 409 22.62 -7.53 28.20
CA ARG A 409 21.45 -6.62 28.10
C ARG A 409 20.39 -7.35 27.28
N ALA A 410 19.19 -7.55 27.84
CA ALA A 410 18.02 -8.04 27.14
C ALA A 410 17.10 -6.89 26.75
N VAL A 411 16.18 -7.14 25.85
CA VAL A 411 15.12 -6.23 25.47
C VAL A 411 13.80 -6.82 25.93
N ARG A 412 12.98 -6.02 26.58
CA ARG A 412 11.60 -6.32 26.96
C ARG A 412 10.67 -5.82 25.86
N ILE A 413 9.74 -6.66 25.43
CA ILE A 413 8.74 -6.34 24.43
C ILE A 413 7.37 -6.56 25.05
N VAL A 414 6.56 -5.49 25.15
CA VAL A 414 5.17 -5.56 25.59
C VAL A 414 4.27 -5.45 24.37
N TYR A 415 3.30 -6.33 24.29
CA TYR A 415 2.31 -6.33 23.19
C TYR A 415 0.90 -6.59 23.74
N SER A 416 -0.09 -6.09 23.01
CA SER A 416 -1.51 -6.34 23.23
C SER A 416 -1.99 -7.45 22.30
N ASN A 417 -2.59 -8.49 22.87
CA ASN A 417 -3.22 -9.58 22.15
C ASN A 417 -4.50 -9.98 22.91
N ASP A 418 -5.62 -10.12 22.23
CA ASP A 418 -6.93 -10.41 22.83
C ASP A 418 -7.30 -9.50 24.01
N ASN A 419 -7.05 -8.21 23.87
CA ASN A 419 -7.24 -7.18 24.92
C ASN A 419 -6.43 -7.42 26.21
N ARG A 420 -5.46 -8.32 26.20
CA ARG A 420 -4.50 -8.55 27.29
C ARG A 420 -3.13 -8.01 26.91
N ARG A 421 -2.46 -7.44 27.88
CA ARG A 421 -1.06 -7.03 27.72
C ARG A 421 -0.16 -8.16 28.19
N ARG A 422 0.73 -8.58 27.32
CA ARG A 422 1.70 -9.64 27.57
C ARG A 422 3.10 -9.12 27.31
N GLN A 423 4.09 -9.71 27.95
CA GLN A 423 5.49 -9.40 27.69
C GLN A 423 6.29 -10.65 27.39
N VAL A 424 7.30 -10.45 26.56
CA VAL A 424 8.39 -11.41 26.26
C VAL A 424 9.72 -10.69 26.37
N THR A 425 10.79 -11.45 26.45
CA THR A 425 12.16 -10.93 26.41
C THR A 425 12.93 -11.46 25.20
N ALA A 426 13.89 -10.67 24.71
CA ALA A 426 14.72 -11.07 23.58
C ALA A 426 16.16 -10.58 23.72
N ALA A 427 17.10 -11.32 23.11
CA ALA A 427 18.47 -10.87 22.98
C ALA A 427 18.62 -9.70 21.99
N ASN A 428 17.85 -9.70 20.90
CA ASN A 428 17.78 -8.61 19.92
C ASN A 428 16.33 -8.36 19.48
N VAL A 429 16.05 -7.14 18.98
CA VAL A 429 14.77 -6.77 18.37
C VAL A 429 15.00 -6.12 17.02
N ILE A 430 14.21 -6.50 16.02
CA ILE A 430 14.13 -5.81 14.74
C ILE A 430 12.73 -5.20 14.59
N LEU A 431 12.66 -3.88 14.50
CA LEU A 431 11.43 -3.14 14.26
C LEU A 431 11.21 -3.03 12.74
N ALA A 432 10.41 -3.93 12.19
CA ALA A 432 10.02 -3.97 10.79
C ALA A 432 8.62 -3.35 10.54
N CYS A 433 8.11 -2.60 11.52
CA CYS A 433 6.88 -1.84 11.46
C CYS A 433 7.09 -0.45 10.86
N PHE A 434 6.03 0.34 10.70
CA PHE A 434 6.13 1.71 10.18
C PHE A 434 7.03 2.59 11.03
N ASN A 435 7.97 3.30 10.42
CA ASN A 435 8.91 4.17 11.14
C ASN A 435 8.21 5.21 12.04
N ASN A 436 7.03 5.69 11.63
CA ASN A 436 6.30 6.72 12.39
C ASN A 436 5.78 6.25 13.75
N ILE A 437 5.59 4.93 13.99
CA ILE A 437 5.15 4.41 15.30
C ILE A 437 6.33 4.16 16.24
N VAL A 438 7.53 3.92 15.71
CA VAL A 438 8.71 3.56 16.48
C VAL A 438 9.02 4.56 17.63
N PRO A 439 8.95 5.90 17.43
CA PRO A 439 9.16 6.87 18.52
C PRO A 439 8.20 6.76 19.70
N PHE A 440 7.08 6.08 19.53
CA PHE A 440 6.07 5.90 20.57
C PHE A 440 6.23 4.56 21.30
N ILE A 441 6.66 3.51 20.60
CA ILE A 441 6.90 2.20 21.21
C ILE A 441 8.31 2.05 21.79
N VAL A 442 9.27 2.93 21.43
CA VAL A 442 10.63 2.98 21.99
C VAL A 442 10.87 4.36 22.60
N PRO A 443 10.34 4.63 23.79
CA PRO A 443 10.39 5.98 24.39
C PRO A 443 11.81 6.44 24.76
N SER A 444 12.78 5.54 24.88
CA SER A 444 14.18 5.84 25.20
C SER A 444 15.05 6.25 24.02
N LEU A 445 14.53 6.24 22.77
CA LEU A 445 15.29 6.70 21.60
C LEU A 445 15.77 8.15 21.74
N PRO A 446 16.95 8.48 21.18
CA PRO A 446 17.44 9.86 21.13
C PRO A 446 16.44 10.81 20.45
N PRO A 447 16.30 12.06 20.93
CA PRO A 447 15.36 13.04 20.35
C PRO A 447 15.54 13.26 18.85
N GLU A 448 16.79 13.35 18.37
CA GLU A 448 17.12 13.49 16.96
C GLU A 448 16.57 12.32 16.12
N GLN A 449 16.79 11.09 16.58
CA GLN A 449 16.32 9.89 15.90
C GLN A 449 14.79 9.81 15.89
N LYS A 450 14.12 10.20 16.99
CA LYS A 450 12.66 10.31 17.03
C LYS A 450 12.13 11.33 16.02
N GLN A 451 12.77 12.47 15.91
CA GLN A 451 12.42 13.50 14.94
C GLN A 451 12.58 12.99 13.50
N ALA A 452 13.68 12.32 13.21
CA ALA A 452 13.98 11.72 11.92
C ALA A 452 12.96 10.64 11.52
N LEU A 453 12.57 9.75 12.46
CA LEU A 453 11.55 8.73 12.23
C LEU A 453 10.15 9.32 11.97
N ARG A 454 9.82 10.47 12.57
CA ARG A 454 8.55 11.18 12.35
C ARG A 454 8.52 12.01 11.07
N TYR A 455 9.67 12.24 10.44
CA TYR A 455 9.76 13.10 9.26
C TYR A 455 8.98 12.54 8.08
N ALA A 456 9.15 11.27 7.78
CA ALA A 456 8.63 10.60 6.60
C ALA A 456 7.12 10.32 6.71
N SER A 457 6.29 11.21 6.14
CA SER A 457 4.83 11.00 6.08
C SER A 457 4.48 10.17 4.85
N LYS A 458 4.14 8.90 5.04
CA LYS A 458 3.80 7.94 3.97
C LYS A 458 2.53 8.34 3.23
N VAL A 459 2.43 7.94 1.96
CA VAL A 459 1.27 8.20 1.11
C VAL A 459 0.11 7.28 1.49
N PRO A 460 -1.09 7.82 1.80
CA PRO A 460 -2.28 7.01 2.01
C PRO A 460 -2.84 6.53 0.67
N ILE A 461 -3.02 5.21 0.53
CA ILE A 461 -3.48 4.57 -0.70
C ILE A 461 -4.51 3.48 -0.42
N GLN A 462 -5.49 3.36 -1.29
CA GLN A 462 -6.51 2.32 -1.29
C GLN A 462 -6.35 1.46 -2.54
N TYR A 463 -6.26 0.14 -2.33
CA TYR A 463 -6.37 -0.87 -3.37
C TYR A 463 -7.70 -1.59 -3.24
N THR A 464 -8.50 -1.54 -4.29
CA THR A 464 -9.83 -2.17 -4.33
C THR A 464 -9.83 -3.28 -5.36
N SER A 465 -10.04 -4.51 -4.90
CA SER A 465 -10.22 -5.68 -5.77
C SER A 465 -11.71 -5.97 -5.94
N VAL A 466 -12.19 -6.05 -7.17
CA VAL A 466 -13.60 -6.35 -7.47
C VAL A 466 -13.67 -7.58 -8.36
N LEU A 467 -14.35 -8.63 -7.91
CA LEU A 467 -14.68 -9.77 -8.74
C LEU A 467 -15.95 -9.47 -9.54
N LEU A 468 -15.82 -9.40 -10.83
CA LEU A 468 -16.91 -9.23 -11.79
C LEU A 468 -17.45 -10.59 -12.25
N ARG A 469 -18.75 -10.67 -12.52
CA ARG A 469 -19.41 -11.85 -13.11
C ARG A 469 -18.87 -12.16 -14.51
N ASN A 470 -18.52 -11.14 -15.25
CA ASN A 470 -17.95 -11.23 -16.59
C ASN A 470 -17.22 -9.91 -16.91
N TRP A 471 -16.37 -9.92 -17.92
CA TRP A 471 -15.67 -8.73 -18.39
C TRP A 471 -16.06 -8.31 -19.81
N GLU A 472 -17.23 -8.80 -20.31
CA GLU A 472 -17.78 -8.40 -21.62
C GLU A 472 -17.88 -6.88 -21.81
N PRO A 473 -18.26 -6.05 -20.79
CA PRO A 473 -18.30 -4.61 -20.95
C PRO A 473 -16.94 -4.01 -21.31
N LEU A 474 -15.86 -4.49 -20.69
CA LEU A 474 -14.49 -4.07 -21.02
C LEU A 474 -14.08 -4.52 -22.42
N GLY A 475 -14.43 -5.76 -22.80
CA GLY A 475 -14.22 -6.29 -24.14
C GLY A 475 -14.94 -5.47 -25.23
N LYS A 476 -16.22 -5.15 -25.02
CA LYS A 476 -17.03 -4.30 -25.94
C LYS A 476 -16.44 -2.89 -26.10
N LEU A 477 -15.87 -2.34 -25.05
CA LEU A 477 -15.21 -1.03 -25.05
C LEU A 477 -13.78 -1.10 -25.62
N GLY A 478 -13.21 -2.31 -25.79
CA GLY A 478 -11.84 -2.51 -26.25
C GLY A 478 -10.79 -2.00 -25.25
N VAL A 479 -11.07 -2.10 -23.94
CA VAL A 479 -10.22 -1.51 -22.90
C VAL A 479 -9.85 -2.51 -21.81
N ARG A 480 -8.60 -2.43 -21.34
CA ARG A 480 -8.10 -3.16 -20.15
C ARG A 480 -7.77 -2.23 -18.98
N THR A 481 -7.47 -0.96 -19.27
CA THR A 481 -7.18 0.05 -18.25
C THR A 481 -7.97 1.31 -18.51
N ILE A 482 -8.47 1.92 -17.47
CA ILE A 482 -9.18 3.19 -17.52
C ILE A 482 -8.52 4.12 -16.50
N HIS A 483 -8.01 5.25 -17.00
CA HIS A 483 -7.64 6.37 -16.14
C HIS A 483 -8.85 7.30 -16.00
N ALA A 484 -9.18 7.70 -14.77
CA ALA A 484 -10.29 8.60 -14.46
C ALA A 484 -9.76 9.82 -13.71
N PRO A 485 -9.32 10.87 -14.42
CA PRO A 485 -8.85 12.09 -13.78
C PRO A 485 -9.89 12.63 -12.80
N ASN A 486 -9.46 12.95 -11.56
CA ASN A 486 -10.33 13.40 -10.46
C ASN A 486 -11.42 12.41 -10.00
N GLY A 487 -11.52 11.22 -10.59
CA GLY A 487 -12.47 10.20 -10.15
C GLY A 487 -12.24 9.77 -8.70
N TYR A 488 -13.24 9.13 -8.07
CA TYR A 488 -13.08 8.58 -6.74
C TYR A 488 -11.90 7.57 -6.70
N HIS A 489 -11.84 6.63 -7.66
CA HIS A 489 -10.63 5.92 -8.03
C HIS A 489 -10.08 6.53 -9.31
N THR A 490 -8.79 6.76 -9.34
CA THR A 490 -8.12 7.36 -10.50
C THR A 490 -7.77 6.34 -11.57
N ASP A 491 -7.66 5.08 -11.18
CA ASP A 491 -7.24 4.01 -12.09
C ASP A 491 -8.09 2.76 -11.89
N LEU A 492 -8.45 2.14 -12.99
CA LEU A 492 -9.04 0.81 -13.08
C LEU A 492 -8.21 -0.03 -14.05
N MET A 493 -7.90 -1.26 -13.68
CA MET A 493 -7.20 -2.21 -14.52
C MET A 493 -7.81 -3.61 -14.42
N LEU A 494 -7.98 -4.27 -15.57
CA LEU A 494 -8.26 -5.70 -15.62
C LEU A 494 -7.02 -6.44 -15.12
N ASP A 495 -7.20 -7.50 -14.34
CA ASP A 495 -6.09 -8.27 -13.77
C ASP A 495 -5.12 -8.79 -14.84
N VAL A 496 -3.86 -8.97 -14.44
CA VAL A 496 -2.82 -9.50 -15.33
C VAL A 496 -3.12 -10.96 -15.64
N PRO A 497 -3.19 -11.34 -16.93
CA PRO A 497 -3.51 -12.72 -17.32
C PRO A 497 -2.31 -13.64 -17.12
N LEU A 498 -2.45 -14.61 -16.22
CA LEU A 498 -1.40 -15.54 -15.82
C LEU A 498 -1.93 -16.98 -15.75
N ALA A 499 -1.02 -17.93 -15.98
CA ALA A 499 -1.25 -19.35 -15.66
C ALA A 499 0.00 -19.89 -14.95
N ILE A 500 -0.12 -20.12 -13.63
CA ILE A 500 1.00 -20.55 -12.76
C ILE A 500 0.51 -21.45 -11.65
N GLY A 501 1.16 -22.58 -11.44
CA GLY A 501 0.89 -23.46 -10.29
C GLY A 501 -0.54 -23.98 -10.21
N GLY A 502 -1.19 -24.21 -11.35
CA GLY A 502 -2.60 -24.62 -11.43
C GLY A 502 -3.60 -23.46 -11.35
N TYR A 503 -3.16 -22.25 -11.03
CA TYR A 503 -3.97 -21.04 -11.20
C TYR A 503 -3.98 -20.63 -12.67
N GLU A 504 -5.15 -20.27 -13.17
CA GLU A 504 -5.30 -19.79 -14.54
C GLU A 504 -6.34 -18.67 -14.60
N THR A 505 -5.94 -17.55 -15.19
CA THR A 505 -6.84 -16.45 -15.52
C THR A 505 -7.78 -16.85 -16.66
N LEU A 506 -9.09 -16.63 -16.47
CA LEU A 506 -10.09 -16.99 -17.47
C LEU A 506 -10.04 -16.06 -18.67
N LEU A 507 -10.02 -16.65 -19.89
CA LEU A 507 -9.84 -15.90 -21.14
C LEU A 507 -11.17 -15.49 -21.78
N ASP A 508 -12.27 -16.20 -21.54
CA ASP A 508 -13.59 -15.92 -22.11
C ASP A 508 -14.21 -14.67 -21.44
N PRO A 509 -14.57 -13.62 -22.20
CA PRO A 509 -15.20 -12.42 -21.65
C PRO A 509 -16.49 -12.67 -20.86
N ARG A 510 -17.19 -13.78 -21.10
CA ARG A 510 -18.42 -14.17 -20.37
C ARG A 510 -18.15 -14.77 -19.00
N GLN A 511 -16.90 -15.06 -18.68
CA GLN A 511 -16.47 -15.65 -17.42
C GLN A 511 -16.04 -14.58 -16.40
N PRO A 512 -16.02 -14.93 -15.10
CA PRO A 512 -15.59 -14.02 -14.05
C PRO A 512 -14.17 -13.50 -14.24
N ALA A 513 -13.97 -12.23 -13.88
CA ALA A 513 -12.66 -11.60 -13.87
C ALA A 513 -12.50 -10.63 -12.71
N LEU A 514 -11.26 -10.43 -12.31
CA LEU A 514 -10.90 -9.42 -11.31
C LEU A 514 -10.52 -8.11 -12.00
N ILE A 515 -10.95 -7.01 -11.40
CA ILE A 515 -10.41 -5.69 -11.68
C ILE A 515 -9.82 -5.10 -10.41
N GLN A 516 -8.77 -4.31 -10.59
CA GLN A 516 -8.16 -3.48 -9.55
C GLN A 516 -8.53 -2.02 -9.77
N MET A 517 -8.89 -1.34 -8.69
CA MET A 517 -9.12 0.10 -8.68
C MET A 517 -8.23 0.74 -7.62
N ILE A 518 -7.63 1.89 -7.95
CA ILE A 518 -6.65 2.55 -7.08
C ILE A 518 -7.10 3.97 -6.76
N ARG A 519 -6.98 4.35 -5.48
CA ARG A 519 -7.21 5.70 -4.99
C ARG A 519 -6.06 6.18 -4.13
N ASN A 520 -5.58 7.39 -4.40
CA ASN A 520 -4.67 8.13 -3.54
C ASN A 520 -5.45 9.24 -2.82
N PHE A 521 -5.22 9.37 -1.51
CA PHE A 521 -5.93 10.32 -0.66
C PHE A 521 -5.17 11.64 -0.43
N ASN A 522 -4.12 11.93 -1.19
CA ASN A 522 -3.40 13.21 -1.06
C ASN A 522 -4.34 14.41 -1.30
N LYS A 523 -4.07 15.50 -0.59
CA LYS A 523 -4.83 16.76 -0.70
C LYS A 523 -3.98 17.82 -1.42
N PRO A 524 -4.20 18.09 -2.72
CA PRO A 524 -3.45 19.11 -3.46
C PRO A 524 -3.55 20.49 -2.79
N GLY A 525 -2.51 21.31 -2.98
CA GLY A 525 -2.44 22.66 -2.45
C GLY A 525 -1.81 22.81 -1.07
N LEU A 526 -1.48 21.69 -0.40
CA LEU A 526 -0.73 21.66 0.85
C LEU A 526 0.72 21.21 0.59
N PRO A 527 1.67 21.49 1.48
CA PRO A 527 2.98 20.85 1.45
C PRO A 527 2.85 19.33 1.45
N ARG A 528 3.73 18.62 0.75
CA ARG A 528 3.62 17.18 0.48
C ARG A 528 3.31 16.31 1.70
N ARG A 529 3.99 16.56 2.82
CA ARG A 529 3.78 15.78 4.06
C ARG A 529 2.41 16.04 4.68
N GLU A 530 1.93 17.28 4.59
CA GLU A 530 0.61 17.71 5.03
C GLU A 530 -0.49 17.14 4.13
N GLN A 531 -0.27 17.07 2.82
CA GLN A 531 -1.17 16.37 1.88
C GLN A 531 -1.42 14.93 2.33
N ASN A 532 -0.34 14.20 2.68
CA ASN A 532 -0.44 12.81 3.13
C ASN A 532 -1.14 12.68 4.49
N ARG A 533 -0.90 13.62 5.42
CA ARG A 533 -1.57 13.62 6.75
C ARG A 533 -3.06 13.88 6.63
N ALA A 534 -3.45 14.89 5.86
CA ALA A 534 -4.84 15.22 5.60
C ALA A 534 -5.57 14.06 4.89
N GLY A 535 -4.91 13.45 3.90
CA GLY A 535 -5.44 12.28 3.21
C GLY A 535 -5.65 11.07 4.11
N ARG A 536 -4.74 10.83 5.08
CA ARG A 536 -4.95 9.77 6.08
C ARG A 536 -6.15 10.02 6.97
N ALA A 537 -6.37 11.26 7.39
CA ALA A 537 -7.52 11.64 8.19
C ALA A 537 -8.82 11.40 7.41
N GLU A 538 -8.89 11.81 6.13
CA GLU A 538 -10.02 11.52 5.25
C GLU A 538 -10.25 10.02 5.09
N MET A 539 -9.20 9.26 4.79
CA MET A 539 -9.29 7.81 4.62
C MET A 539 -9.85 7.12 5.88
N LEU A 540 -9.42 7.54 7.07
CA LEU A 540 -9.91 7.00 8.34
C LEU A 540 -11.38 7.35 8.58
N ALA A 541 -11.79 8.57 8.24
CA ALA A 541 -13.17 9.06 8.40
C ALA A 541 -14.15 8.47 7.38
N THR A 542 -13.67 7.90 6.27
CA THR A 542 -14.53 7.34 5.22
C THR A 542 -14.98 5.93 5.60
N SER A 543 -16.30 5.72 5.72
CA SER A 543 -16.86 4.40 6.04
C SER A 543 -16.78 3.45 4.84
N PHE A 544 -16.84 2.13 5.12
CA PHE A 544 -16.86 1.10 4.08
C PHE A 544 -18.07 1.26 3.14
N GLU A 545 -19.24 1.57 3.68
CA GLU A 545 -20.48 1.78 2.91
C GLU A 545 -20.34 2.94 1.94
N THR A 546 -19.63 4.00 2.33
CA THR A 546 -19.30 5.11 1.43
C THR A 546 -18.35 4.65 0.33
N MET A 547 -17.30 3.92 0.68
CA MET A 547 -16.35 3.38 -0.30
C MET A 547 -17.05 2.46 -1.30
N GLU A 548 -17.91 1.54 -0.84
CA GLU A 548 -18.67 0.62 -1.68
C GLU A 548 -19.62 1.36 -2.63
N ARG A 549 -20.34 2.36 -2.13
CA ARG A 549 -21.24 3.19 -2.95
C ARG A 549 -20.48 3.90 -4.08
N GLU A 550 -19.32 4.48 -3.79
CA GLU A 550 -18.49 5.15 -4.77
C GLU A 550 -17.95 4.17 -5.83
N ILE A 551 -17.53 2.97 -5.41
CA ILE A 551 -17.08 1.90 -6.32
C ILE A 551 -18.19 1.54 -7.29
N ARG A 552 -19.40 1.25 -6.78
CA ARG A 552 -20.56 0.86 -7.60
C ARG A 552 -21.01 1.97 -8.54
N THR A 553 -21.04 3.21 -8.04
CA THR A 553 -21.42 4.38 -8.83
C THR A 553 -20.42 4.61 -9.96
N GLN A 554 -19.12 4.59 -9.67
CA GLN A 554 -18.10 4.85 -10.66
C GLN A 554 -18.05 3.75 -11.74
N LEU A 555 -18.16 2.48 -11.36
CA LEU A 555 -18.23 1.38 -12.32
C LEU A 555 -19.46 1.46 -13.23
N ASN A 556 -20.63 1.81 -12.69
CA ASN A 556 -21.83 2.01 -13.50
C ASN A 556 -21.68 3.17 -14.48
N ARG A 557 -21.05 4.28 -14.08
CA ARG A 557 -20.80 5.42 -14.97
C ARG A 557 -19.83 5.08 -16.11
N MET A 558 -18.77 4.32 -15.81
CA MET A 558 -17.73 3.92 -16.77
C MET A 558 -18.20 2.83 -17.74
N LEU A 559 -18.81 1.78 -17.20
CA LEU A 559 -19.07 0.54 -17.93
C LEU A 559 -20.55 0.32 -18.25
N GLY A 560 -21.45 1.07 -17.63
CA GLY A 560 -22.91 0.97 -17.84
C GLY A 560 -23.34 1.12 -19.32
N PRO A 561 -22.78 2.09 -20.08
CA PRO A 561 -23.07 2.20 -21.52
C PRO A 561 -22.73 0.93 -22.33
N ALA A 562 -21.83 0.06 -21.83
CA ALA A 562 -21.50 -1.23 -22.45
C ALA A 562 -22.30 -2.41 -21.87
N GLY A 563 -23.27 -2.15 -20.99
CA GLY A 563 -24.19 -3.16 -20.43
C GLY A 563 -23.85 -3.66 -19.04
N PHE A 564 -22.90 -3.04 -18.33
CA PHE A 564 -22.59 -3.35 -16.93
C PHE A 564 -23.67 -2.83 -15.97
N ASP A 565 -23.98 -3.63 -14.96
CA ASP A 565 -24.84 -3.24 -13.83
C ASP A 565 -24.18 -3.70 -12.52
N ALA A 566 -23.80 -2.76 -11.66
CA ALA A 566 -23.09 -3.05 -10.42
C ALA A 566 -23.87 -3.96 -9.43
N ARG A 567 -25.20 -3.99 -9.52
CA ARG A 567 -26.04 -4.87 -8.69
C ARG A 567 -25.96 -6.33 -9.15
N ARG A 568 -25.93 -6.54 -10.46
CA ARG A 568 -25.89 -7.85 -11.09
C ARG A 568 -24.48 -8.40 -11.20
N ASP A 569 -23.52 -7.55 -11.54
CA ASP A 569 -22.23 -7.96 -12.09
C ASP A 569 -21.09 -7.95 -11.09
N ILE A 570 -21.25 -7.31 -9.91
CA ILE A 570 -20.26 -7.40 -8.82
C ILE A 570 -20.58 -8.63 -7.97
N LEU A 571 -19.70 -9.63 -7.99
CA LEU A 571 -19.80 -10.85 -7.20
C LEU A 571 -19.14 -10.73 -5.83
N GLY A 572 -18.12 -9.88 -5.72
CA GLY A 572 -17.42 -9.64 -4.46
C GLY A 572 -16.49 -8.45 -4.57
N LEU A 573 -16.18 -7.82 -3.44
CA LEU A 573 -15.20 -6.74 -3.39
C LEU A 573 -14.43 -6.73 -2.07
N THR A 574 -13.19 -6.28 -2.15
CA THR A 574 -12.30 -6.08 -1.01
C THR A 574 -11.62 -4.73 -1.15
N VAL A 575 -11.73 -3.91 -0.11
CA VAL A 575 -11.09 -2.61 -0.04
C VAL A 575 -9.91 -2.69 0.91
N ASN A 576 -8.70 -2.67 0.39
CA ASN A 576 -7.48 -2.65 1.18
C ASN A 576 -7.07 -1.20 1.43
N ARG A 577 -7.28 -0.75 2.65
CA ARG A 577 -7.01 0.62 3.11
C ARG A 577 -5.64 0.69 3.76
N TRP A 578 -4.71 1.47 3.16
CA TRP A 578 -3.34 1.64 3.65
C TRP A 578 -3.05 3.11 3.97
N PRO A 579 -3.26 3.58 5.21
CA PRO A 579 -2.95 4.95 5.61
C PRO A 579 -1.46 5.24 5.58
N HIS A 580 -0.64 4.20 5.70
CA HIS A 580 0.82 4.21 5.60
C HIS A 580 1.25 3.32 4.43
N GLY A 581 0.80 3.64 3.21
CA GLY A 581 1.02 2.84 2.02
C GLY A 581 2.44 2.94 1.47
N TYR A 582 2.73 3.88 0.58
CA TYR A 582 4.06 4.03 0.02
C TYR A 582 5.04 4.68 1.00
N ALA A 583 6.25 4.13 1.08
CA ALA A 583 7.35 4.78 1.79
C ALA A 583 7.62 6.18 1.21
N TYR A 584 7.96 7.12 2.09
CA TYR A 584 8.27 8.48 1.69
C TYR A 584 9.60 8.50 0.94
N THR A 585 9.57 8.93 -0.32
CA THR A 585 10.77 9.12 -1.13
C THR A 585 11.24 10.56 -0.98
N TYR A 586 12.46 10.72 -0.51
CA TYR A 586 13.10 12.03 -0.37
C TYR A 586 13.34 12.65 -1.74
N ASP A 587 13.01 13.95 -1.91
CA ASP A 587 13.31 14.72 -3.12
C ASP A 587 13.52 16.20 -2.85
N THR A 588 14.31 16.84 -3.69
CA THR A 588 14.74 18.23 -3.54
C THR A 588 13.67 19.28 -3.85
N LEU A 589 12.49 18.89 -4.36
CA LEU A 589 11.37 19.81 -4.55
C LEU A 589 10.66 20.10 -3.21
N GLY A 590 10.49 19.09 -2.37
CA GLY A 590 9.73 19.19 -1.13
C GLY A 590 10.54 19.03 0.15
N ASP A 591 11.80 18.65 0.04
CA ASP A 591 12.71 18.35 1.17
C ASP A 591 13.99 19.17 1.07
N PRO A 592 14.66 19.48 2.20
CA PRO A 592 15.96 20.14 2.19
C PRO A 592 17.00 19.34 1.40
N ASP A 593 17.90 20.02 0.71
CA ASP A 593 19.04 19.38 0.06
C ASP A 593 20.08 19.00 1.12
N LEU A 594 20.09 17.72 1.51
CA LEU A 594 20.96 17.18 2.55
C LEU A 594 21.85 16.07 1.98
N PRO A 595 23.10 15.96 2.48
CA PRO A 595 23.92 14.77 2.24
C PRO A 595 23.19 13.51 2.62
N ASP A 596 23.44 12.39 1.93
CA ASP A 596 22.73 11.13 2.16
C ASP A 596 22.77 10.68 3.63
N ALA A 597 23.92 10.85 4.31
CA ALA A 597 24.09 10.46 5.71
C ALA A 597 23.23 11.27 6.70
N GLU A 598 22.79 12.46 6.29
CA GLU A 598 21.99 13.39 7.09
C GLU A 598 20.49 13.32 6.78
N ARG A 599 20.10 12.54 5.77
CA ARG A 599 18.69 12.38 5.42
C ARG A 599 17.92 11.69 6.54
N PRO A 600 16.69 12.12 6.80
CA PRO A 600 15.90 11.62 7.92
C PRO A 600 15.76 10.10 7.99
N HIS A 601 15.60 9.40 6.85
CA HIS A 601 15.48 7.95 6.84
C HIS A 601 16.81 7.25 7.24
N VAL A 602 17.97 7.87 6.98
CA VAL A 602 19.28 7.35 7.36
C VAL A 602 19.55 7.55 8.85
N ILE A 603 19.22 8.74 9.39
CA ILE A 603 19.31 9.01 10.82
C ILE A 603 18.32 8.11 11.58
N GLY A 604 17.07 8.03 11.09
CA GLY A 604 16.00 7.28 11.74
C GLY A 604 16.27 5.77 11.86
N ARG A 605 16.94 5.17 10.86
CA ARG A 605 17.20 3.72 10.84
C ARG A 605 18.39 3.24 11.67
N ARG A 606 19.14 4.16 12.30
CA ARG A 606 20.31 3.79 13.11
C ARG A 606 19.92 2.81 14.21
N ALA A 607 20.75 1.81 14.45
CA ALA A 607 20.54 0.88 15.56
C ALA A 607 20.61 1.61 16.91
N PHE A 608 19.78 1.19 17.85
CA PHE A 608 19.77 1.67 19.22
C PHE A 608 20.05 0.51 20.17
N GLY A 609 21.31 0.29 20.52
CA GLY A 609 21.74 -0.85 21.31
C GLY A 609 21.39 -2.18 20.60
N ARG A 610 20.50 -2.97 21.21
CA ARG A 610 20.02 -4.25 20.68
C ARG A 610 18.73 -4.15 19.87
N ILE A 611 18.33 -2.94 19.52
CA ILE A 611 17.14 -2.64 18.73
C ILE A 611 17.60 -2.11 17.37
N ALA A 612 17.33 -2.86 16.31
CA ALA A 612 17.54 -2.43 14.93
C ALA A 612 16.18 -2.06 14.28
N ILE A 613 16.20 -1.22 13.25
CA ILE A 613 15.00 -0.74 12.57
C ILE A 613 15.11 -1.11 11.09
N ALA A 614 14.18 -1.92 10.58
CA ALA A 614 14.14 -2.36 9.18
C ALA A 614 12.97 -1.72 8.43
N ASN A 615 12.53 -2.31 7.35
CA ASN A 615 11.45 -1.96 6.43
C ASN A 615 11.82 -0.98 5.31
N ALA A 616 10.91 -0.83 4.33
CA ALA A 616 11.08 0.03 3.17
C ALA A 616 11.20 1.53 3.52
N ASP A 617 10.59 1.99 4.64
CA ASP A 617 10.72 3.39 5.09
C ASP A 617 12.17 3.73 5.42
N SER A 618 12.90 2.77 6.00
CA SER A 618 14.32 2.91 6.35
C SER A 618 15.25 3.01 5.14
N GLY A 619 14.78 2.53 3.98
CA GLY A 619 15.46 2.70 2.69
C GLY A 619 14.96 3.90 1.88
N GLY A 620 13.92 4.60 2.34
CA GLY A 620 13.34 5.76 1.64
C GLY A 620 12.71 5.44 0.29
N ALA A 621 12.32 4.17 0.03
CA ALA A 621 11.71 3.77 -1.23
C ALA A 621 10.76 2.55 -1.02
N ALA A 622 9.61 2.56 -1.71
CA ALA A 622 8.53 1.60 -1.52
C ALA A 622 8.66 0.37 -2.43
N TYR A 623 9.79 -0.35 -2.35
CA TYR A 623 10.05 -1.51 -3.18
C TYR A 623 10.40 -2.75 -2.35
N CYS A 624 10.10 -3.94 -2.89
CA CYS A 624 10.33 -5.22 -2.24
C CYS A 624 11.83 -5.47 -1.97
N ASN A 625 12.70 -5.20 -2.95
CA ASN A 625 14.14 -5.31 -2.78
C ASN A 625 14.67 -4.38 -1.68
N VAL A 626 14.17 -3.15 -1.58
CA VAL A 626 14.55 -2.22 -0.52
C VAL A 626 14.15 -2.75 0.86
N ALA A 627 12.98 -3.37 0.97
CA ALA A 627 12.54 -4.01 2.21
C ALA A 627 13.47 -5.16 2.64
N ILE A 628 13.96 -5.94 1.67
CA ILE A 628 14.94 -7.04 1.88
C ILE A 628 16.31 -6.49 2.28
N ASP A 629 16.80 -5.46 1.58
CA ASP A 629 18.10 -4.83 1.87
C ASP A 629 18.13 -4.23 3.28
N GLN A 630 17.04 -3.62 3.71
CA GLN A 630 16.94 -3.09 5.07
C GLN A 630 16.81 -4.20 6.12
N ALA A 631 16.23 -5.34 5.77
CA ALA A 631 16.20 -6.51 6.64
C ALA A 631 17.62 -7.05 6.87
N GLU A 632 18.42 -7.20 5.81
CA GLU A 632 19.82 -7.63 5.94
C GLU A 632 20.64 -6.67 6.79
N ARG A 633 20.58 -5.36 6.50
CA ARG A 633 21.29 -4.35 7.29
C ARG A 633 20.95 -4.48 8.79
N ALA A 634 19.64 -4.62 9.11
CA ALA A 634 19.21 -4.75 10.50
C ALA A 634 19.70 -6.05 11.15
N VAL A 635 19.76 -7.15 10.40
CA VAL A 635 20.35 -8.40 10.88
C VAL A 635 21.84 -8.22 11.18
N GLN A 636 22.60 -7.59 10.28
CA GLN A 636 24.03 -7.31 10.50
C GLN A 636 24.23 -6.44 11.76
N GLU A 637 23.39 -5.42 11.99
CA GLU A 637 23.43 -4.61 13.21
C GLU A 637 23.19 -5.45 14.48
N CYS A 638 22.25 -6.41 14.42
CA CYS A 638 22.02 -7.35 15.51
C CYS A 638 23.24 -8.27 15.78
N LEU A 639 23.88 -8.78 14.74
CA LEU A 639 25.09 -9.62 14.86
C LEU A 639 26.23 -8.82 15.51
N LEU A 640 26.49 -7.61 15.01
CA LEU A 640 27.49 -6.70 15.57
C LEU A 640 27.24 -6.39 17.06
N SER A 641 25.98 -6.17 17.44
CA SER A 641 25.60 -5.90 18.85
C SER A 641 25.90 -7.08 19.80
N ARG A 642 26.06 -8.28 19.24
CA ARG A 642 26.44 -9.52 19.96
C ARG A 642 27.93 -9.83 19.89
N GLY A 643 28.72 -9.01 19.16
CA GLY A 643 30.15 -9.30 18.94
C GLY A 643 30.38 -10.47 17.97
N LEU A 644 29.39 -10.77 17.13
CA LEU A 644 29.46 -11.79 16.08
C LEU A 644 29.71 -11.07 14.75
N THR A 645 30.89 -11.20 14.18
CA THR A 645 31.29 -10.63 12.87
C THR A 645 31.72 -11.73 11.92
#